data_9c112b969acfa84ead005d4ef5c72594
#
_entry.id   9c112b969acfa84ead005d4ef5c72594
#
_cell.length_a   1.000
_cell.length_b   1.000
_cell.length_c   1.000
_cell.angle_alpha   90.00
_cell.angle_beta   90.00
_cell.angle_gamma   90.00
#
_symmetry.space_group_name_H-M   'P 1'
#
loop_
_entity.id
_entity.type
_entity.pdbx_description
1 polymer ?
#
loop_
_entity_poly.entity_id
_entity_poly.type
_entity_poly.pdbx_seq_one_letter_code
_entity_poly.pdbx_strand_id
1 'polypeptide(L)'
;MKQVLFFLAVLFSSIGMQSQVRITEVMSSGGTADWFELTNFGSTAVDITGWKVDDSSFGLATSFLLNGVTSIAPNERVMFCENASAAYATTFRTFWGLSSSVQVGTYTGTQIGLSSSGDGVIVFDASGTEVWRVSFGAATAGYSFYWGYNSLGNFDPMFVGASNVGLLSTLGTIQSQVTVNSADAAMNVGSPSTSIQPVNPVTGCMDALACNYSSTATTSDNSCTYGLTYYLDQDGDGYGVSTTSIVSCTATVGYVLLNTDCDDNVAAISPGASESCANLIDDNCDGLVNAGCPQAEVSIASASNFIQVNENAGAVSIPVTVTNANALPINLQFSLSVYSNATEGVDYTWTNTMTIQPLTNGVSNHTITLVDDALIENAERIVVKIASTDNGVVNATNNYRIVFIKDNEQENIVSSNELNLTLLNSFSNGAAGANSAEIVAHDAQSQRLFIANSIAGKMDIVDFSNPAAPVLLSSVVMTPYGNINSIAVHDGIVAVATENADPQANGKIVFFDADGVFVNEVSAGAMPDMITFSKDYSKVITANEGEPSSDYSVDPEGSITVVDITGGIANLTSANATQISLAQFNGQEVALRAQGIRIFSTSATVAQDLEPEYVAVSDDNTKAYVTLQENNAILVLNLVTNTIESLLPLGYADYSAGSGNSLDASDQSGAILNTSDLPIKGAYMPDAISYSTINGSGYVFMANEGDSREFGSVTDANRISSSTFNSLDATAFPDAVILRNNKFLGRLSALKYSGDTDGDGDYDELHVMGSRSFTIRNAATNALVFDSKDLFEKITANSPLTAAFFNASNTTGAATSKNRSDDKGPEPEGVTVSVIDGIHYAFIGLERV
;
A
#
# COMPACT_ATOMS: atom_id res chain seq x y z
N MET A 1 8.13 -47.42 10.86
CA MET A 1 6.97 -48.12 11.47
C MET A 1 6.61 -47.42 12.75
N LYS A 2 5.63 -46.57 12.74
CA LYS A 2 4.74 -46.18 13.84
C LYS A 2 3.57 -45.46 13.17
N GLN A 3 2.47 -46.18 13.07
CA GLN A 3 1.17 -45.66 12.66
C GLN A 3 0.68 -44.71 13.75
N VAL A 4 0.29 -43.52 13.34
CA VAL A 4 -0.49 -42.62 14.17
C VAL A 4 -1.92 -42.64 13.60
N LEU A 5 -2.82 -43.19 14.35
CA LEU A 5 -4.26 -43.24 14.11
C LEU A 5 -4.79 -41.81 14.29
N PHE A 6 -5.31 -41.19 13.25
CA PHE A 6 -6.11 -39.98 13.35
C PHE A 6 -7.56 -40.37 13.60
N PHE A 7 -8.06 -40.13 14.81
CA PHE A 7 -9.47 -40.15 15.13
C PHE A 7 -10.14 -38.92 14.47
N LEU A 8 -10.95 -39.19 13.46
CA LEU A 8 -11.84 -38.19 12.87
C LEU A 8 -13.06 -38.07 13.83
N ALA A 9 -13.00 -37.09 14.73
CA ALA A 9 -14.18 -36.67 15.46
C ALA A 9 -15.09 -35.91 14.48
N VAL A 10 -16.13 -36.59 14.02
CA VAL A 10 -17.25 -35.95 13.33
C VAL A 10 -18.01 -35.16 14.39
N LEU A 11 -17.74 -33.84 14.47
CA LEU A 11 -18.64 -32.92 15.13
C LEU A 11 -19.94 -32.89 14.32
N PHE A 12 -20.97 -33.56 14.79
CA PHE A 12 -22.34 -33.19 14.45
C PHE A 12 -22.54 -31.78 15.06
N SER A 13 -22.29 -30.75 14.28
CA SER A 13 -22.90 -29.48 14.54
C SER A 13 -24.40 -29.71 14.40
N SER A 14 -25.12 -29.63 15.50
CA SER A 14 -26.55 -29.39 15.50
C SER A 14 -26.78 -28.17 14.62
N ILE A 15 -27.27 -28.39 13.39
CA ILE A 15 -27.89 -27.33 12.62
C ILE A 15 -29.13 -27.00 13.45
N GLY A 16 -29.04 -25.94 14.26
CA GLY A 16 -30.19 -25.35 14.89
C GLY A 16 -31.19 -25.09 13.76
N MET A 17 -32.41 -25.58 13.92
CA MET A 17 -33.51 -25.18 13.04
C MET A 17 -33.58 -23.67 13.14
N GLN A 18 -33.06 -22.95 12.15
CA GLN A 18 -33.34 -21.53 12.04
C GLN A 18 -34.85 -21.39 11.97
N SER A 19 -35.43 -20.58 12.84
CA SER A 19 -36.84 -20.26 12.80
C SER A 19 -37.24 -19.88 11.37
N GLN A 20 -38.26 -20.55 10.84
CA GLN A 20 -38.76 -20.31 9.48
C GLN A 20 -39.65 -19.08 9.39
N VAL A 21 -39.79 -18.36 10.51
CA VAL A 21 -40.55 -17.09 10.58
C VAL A 21 -39.69 -15.92 10.22
N ARG A 22 -40.20 -15.02 9.39
CA ARG A 22 -39.54 -13.82 8.91
C ARG A 22 -40.42 -12.59 9.11
N ILE A 23 -39.79 -11.44 9.30
CA ILE A 23 -40.48 -10.15 9.22
C ILE A 23 -40.59 -9.78 7.74
N THR A 24 -41.80 -9.64 7.25
CA THR A 24 -42.05 -9.43 5.81
C THR A 24 -42.50 -8.00 5.48
N GLU A 25 -43.06 -7.28 6.41
CA GLU A 25 -43.50 -5.90 6.22
C GLU A 25 -43.44 -5.12 7.54
N VAL A 26 -43.19 -3.82 7.46
CA VAL A 26 -43.16 -2.89 8.61
C VAL A 26 -43.73 -1.54 8.19
N MET A 27 -44.56 -0.91 9.01
CA MET A 27 -45.02 0.46 8.83
C MET A 27 -44.74 1.25 10.10
N SER A 28 -43.92 2.28 10.01
CA SER A 28 -43.56 3.18 11.10
C SER A 28 -44.11 4.62 10.96
N SER A 29 -44.88 4.88 9.92
CA SER A 29 -45.47 6.22 9.67
C SER A 29 -46.74 6.08 8.85
N GLY A 30 -47.85 5.77 9.50
CA GLY A 30 -49.16 5.58 8.86
C GLY A 30 -50.31 6.20 9.64
N GLY A 31 -51.56 5.97 9.20
CA GLY A 31 -52.80 6.46 9.86
C GLY A 31 -53.25 5.59 11.03
N THR A 32 -52.57 4.47 11.31
CA THR A 32 -52.76 3.58 12.48
C THR A 32 -51.52 3.61 13.37
N ALA A 33 -51.54 2.82 14.47
CA ALA A 33 -50.34 2.52 15.24
C ALA A 33 -49.28 1.83 14.34
N ASP A 34 -48.03 1.97 14.68
CA ASP A 34 -46.93 1.26 14.03
C ASP A 34 -47.16 -0.24 14.06
N TRP A 35 -46.77 -0.92 13.00
CA TRP A 35 -46.99 -2.35 12.91
C TRP A 35 -45.93 -3.07 12.07
N PHE A 36 -45.81 -4.40 12.30
CA PHE A 36 -45.01 -5.28 11.47
C PHE A 36 -45.72 -6.60 11.22
N GLU A 37 -45.34 -7.27 10.13
CA GLU A 37 -45.87 -8.55 9.72
C GLU A 37 -44.84 -9.67 9.91
N LEU A 38 -45.25 -10.79 10.50
CA LEU A 38 -44.49 -12.03 10.55
C LEU A 38 -45.11 -13.08 9.60
N THR A 39 -44.28 -13.68 8.77
CA THR A 39 -44.70 -14.77 7.86
C THR A 39 -43.93 -16.04 8.20
N ASN A 40 -44.64 -17.15 8.32
CA ASN A 40 -44.03 -18.46 8.49
C ASN A 40 -43.83 -19.13 7.13
N PHE A 41 -42.57 -19.17 6.66
CA PHE A 41 -42.18 -19.85 5.42
C PHE A 41 -41.98 -21.35 5.58
N GLY A 42 -42.18 -21.91 6.78
CA GLY A 42 -42.03 -23.32 7.06
C GLY A 42 -43.24 -24.18 6.67
N SER A 43 -43.05 -25.47 6.70
CA SER A 43 -44.09 -26.46 6.43
C SER A 43 -44.89 -26.91 7.68
N THR A 44 -44.54 -26.39 8.86
CA THR A 44 -45.18 -26.67 10.14
C THR A 44 -45.58 -25.37 10.84
N ALA A 45 -46.65 -25.43 11.66
CA ALA A 45 -47.03 -24.31 12.50
C ALA A 45 -45.93 -24.00 13.54
N VAL A 46 -45.70 -22.75 13.81
CA VAL A 46 -44.73 -22.28 14.80
C VAL A 46 -45.47 -21.70 16.00
N ASP A 47 -45.21 -22.23 17.19
CA ASP A 47 -45.69 -21.64 18.46
C ASP A 47 -44.84 -20.40 18.76
N ILE A 48 -45.50 -19.26 18.86
CA ILE A 48 -44.90 -17.99 19.16
C ILE A 48 -45.28 -17.45 20.55
N THR A 49 -45.80 -18.31 21.41
CA THR A 49 -46.14 -17.94 22.79
C THR A 49 -44.89 -17.50 23.54
N GLY A 50 -44.93 -16.31 24.11
CA GLY A 50 -43.80 -15.73 24.84
C GLY A 50 -42.70 -15.08 23.99
N TRP A 51 -42.91 -15.00 22.69
CA TRP A 51 -42.02 -14.26 21.82
C TRP A 51 -42.06 -12.77 22.15
N LYS A 52 -40.96 -12.06 21.82
CA LYS A 52 -40.78 -10.66 22.13
C LYS A 52 -40.29 -9.90 20.94
N VAL A 53 -40.54 -8.60 20.92
CA VAL A 53 -40.07 -7.65 19.91
C VAL A 53 -39.28 -6.51 20.55
N ASP A 54 -38.30 -5.98 19.84
CA ASP A 54 -37.57 -4.74 20.14
C ASP A 54 -37.34 -3.92 18.84
N ASP A 55 -37.02 -2.64 18.99
CA ASP A 55 -36.71 -1.72 17.89
C ASP A 55 -35.22 -1.79 17.49
N SER A 56 -34.68 -0.72 16.94
CA SER A 56 -33.27 -0.61 16.52
C SER A 56 -32.24 -0.75 17.65
N SER A 57 -32.69 -0.80 18.93
CA SER A 57 -31.80 -1.12 20.06
C SER A 57 -31.37 -2.59 20.02
N PHE A 58 -32.17 -3.43 19.36
CA PHE A 58 -31.94 -4.87 19.13
C PHE A 58 -31.57 -5.63 20.41
N GLY A 59 -32.15 -5.23 21.53
CA GLY A 59 -31.79 -5.71 22.85
C GLY A 59 -32.85 -6.60 23.49
N LEU A 60 -32.53 -7.83 23.90
CA LEU A 60 -33.45 -8.67 24.65
C LEU A 60 -33.91 -8.04 25.98
N ALA A 61 -33.09 -7.25 26.60
CA ALA A 61 -33.38 -6.58 27.89
C ALA A 61 -34.41 -5.44 27.74
N THR A 62 -34.55 -4.86 26.55
CA THR A 62 -35.51 -3.81 26.21
C THR A 62 -36.75 -4.31 25.49
N SER A 63 -36.79 -5.58 25.12
CA SER A 63 -37.87 -6.20 24.33
C SER A 63 -39.17 -6.44 25.13
N PHE A 64 -40.30 -6.40 24.41
CA PHE A 64 -41.63 -6.56 24.97
C PHE A 64 -42.36 -7.74 24.35
N LEU A 65 -43.29 -8.37 25.10
CA LEU A 65 -44.02 -9.54 24.67
C LEU A 65 -44.96 -9.25 23.49
N LEU A 66 -45.00 -10.18 22.56
CA LEU A 66 -46.04 -10.23 21.53
C LEU A 66 -47.30 -10.88 22.14
N ASN A 67 -48.41 -10.21 21.98
CA ASN A 67 -49.68 -10.63 22.58
C ASN A 67 -50.78 -10.85 21.51
N GLY A 68 -51.72 -11.72 21.80
CA GLY A 68 -52.94 -11.91 20.99
C GLY A 68 -52.80 -12.94 19.84
N VAL A 69 -51.61 -13.38 19.52
CA VAL A 69 -51.34 -14.48 18.58
C VAL A 69 -50.41 -15.45 19.27
N THR A 70 -50.69 -16.75 19.22
CA THR A 70 -49.90 -17.78 19.87
C THR A 70 -49.27 -18.79 18.89
N SER A 71 -49.70 -18.80 17.64
CA SER A 71 -49.20 -19.71 16.62
C SER A 71 -49.34 -19.11 15.23
N ILE A 72 -48.38 -19.39 14.35
CA ILE A 72 -48.41 -19.01 12.94
C ILE A 72 -48.38 -20.28 12.11
N ALA A 73 -49.45 -20.55 11.37
CA ALA A 73 -49.55 -21.72 10.49
C ALA A 73 -48.58 -21.63 9.29
N PRO A 74 -48.29 -22.72 8.58
CA PRO A 74 -47.50 -22.69 7.36
C PRO A 74 -48.04 -21.70 6.34
N ASN A 75 -47.16 -20.81 5.82
CA ASN A 75 -47.50 -19.74 4.89
C ASN A 75 -48.47 -18.69 5.43
N GLU A 76 -48.79 -18.73 6.71
CA GLU A 76 -49.63 -17.70 7.34
C GLU A 76 -48.82 -16.44 7.62
N ARG A 77 -49.53 -15.33 7.58
CA ARG A 77 -49.05 -13.95 7.89
C ARG A 77 -49.85 -13.44 9.07
N VAL A 78 -49.14 -12.92 10.04
CA VAL A 78 -49.75 -12.35 11.25
C VAL A 78 -49.16 -10.98 11.50
N MET A 79 -49.96 -10.01 11.83
CA MET A 79 -49.57 -8.63 12.11
C MET A 79 -49.50 -8.39 13.60
N PHE A 80 -48.56 -7.54 14.02
CA PHE A 80 -48.44 -7.02 15.38
C PHE A 80 -48.43 -5.49 15.36
N CYS A 81 -49.36 -4.92 16.10
CA CYS A 81 -49.53 -3.46 16.18
C CYS A 81 -49.07 -2.92 17.54
N GLU A 82 -48.45 -1.75 17.55
CA GLU A 82 -48.12 -1.04 18.77
C GLU A 82 -49.37 -0.53 19.47
N ASN A 83 -49.95 -1.30 20.39
CA ASN A 83 -51.11 -0.90 21.15
C ASN A 83 -51.28 -1.70 22.44
N ALA A 84 -51.69 -1.09 23.52
CA ALA A 84 -51.94 -1.72 24.82
C ALA A 84 -53.25 -2.55 24.86
N SER A 85 -54.17 -2.33 23.92
CA SER A 85 -55.48 -2.97 23.92
C SER A 85 -55.60 -4.06 22.85
N ALA A 86 -55.85 -5.29 23.25
CA ALA A 86 -56.15 -6.39 22.33
C ALA A 86 -57.36 -6.10 21.41
N ALA A 87 -58.29 -5.21 21.81
CA ALA A 87 -59.40 -4.75 20.98
C ALA A 87 -58.93 -3.98 19.73
N TYR A 88 -57.69 -3.47 19.74
CA TYR A 88 -57.13 -2.73 18.60
C TYR A 88 -57.00 -3.59 17.35
N ALA A 89 -56.83 -4.91 17.50
CA ALA A 89 -56.82 -5.82 16.37
C ALA A 89 -58.06 -5.70 15.45
N THR A 90 -59.23 -5.38 16.01
CA THR A 90 -60.44 -5.12 15.22
C THR A 90 -60.36 -3.81 14.48
N THR A 91 -59.85 -2.75 15.12
CA THR A 91 -59.63 -1.45 14.49
C THR A 91 -58.65 -1.58 13.32
N PHE A 92 -57.53 -2.29 13.51
CA PHE A 92 -56.52 -2.57 12.48
C PHE A 92 -57.14 -3.28 11.27
N ARG A 93 -57.91 -4.39 11.50
CA ARG A 93 -58.55 -5.09 10.40
C ARG A 93 -59.54 -4.20 9.64
N THR A 94 -60.33 -3.37 10.33
CA THR A 94 -61.24 -2.42 9.69
C THR A 94 -60.47 -1.41 8.84
N PHE A 95 -59.39 -0.87 9.36
CA PHE A 95 -58.57 0.12 8.68
C PHE A 95 -58.00 -0.38 7.36
N TRP A 96 -57.51 -1.62 7.37
CA TRP A 96 -56.89 -2.26 6.21
C TRP A 96 -57.86 -3.15 5.37
N GLY A 97 -59.15 -3.19 5.74
CA GLY A 97 -60.18 -4.01 5.04
C GLY A 97 -59.92 -5.51 5.14
N LEU A 98 -59.28 -6.00 6.21
CA LEU A 98 -58.91 -7.41 6.39
C LEU A 98 -60.04 -8.24 6.94
N SER A 99 -60.07 -9.53 6.57
CA SER A 99 -61.00 -10.52 7.13
C SER A 99 -60.85 -10.69 8.65
N SER A 100 -61.89 -11.02 9.35
CA SER A 100 -61.85 -11.37 10.77
C SER A 100 -61.01 -12.63 11.07
N SER A 101 -60.71 -13.45 10.05
CA SER A 101 -59.84 -14.63 10.17
C SER A 101 -58.35 -14.29 10.18
N VAL A 102 -57.94 -13.06 9.76
CA VAL A 102 -56.57 -12.65 9.80
C VAL A 102 -56.13 -12.43 11.24
N GLN A 103 -55.04 -13.10 11.65
CA GLN A 103 -54.51 -12.94 12.99
C GLN A 103 -53.80 -11.60 13.14
N VAL A 104 -54.19 -10.82 14.14
CA VAL A 104 -53.57 -9.53 14.50
C VAL A 104 -53.34 -9.53 16.00
N GLY A 105 -52.11 -9.42 16.39
CA GLY A 105 -51.65 -9.24 17.77
C GLY A 105 -51.28 -7.83 18.11
N THR A 106 -50.82 -7.64 19.32
CA THR A 106 -50.33 -6.33 19.81
C THR A 106 -49.03 -6.46 20.61
N TYR A 107 -48.29 -5.39 20.67
CA TYR A 107 -47.18 -5.19 21.58
C TYR A 107 -47.23 -3.79 22.15
N THR A 108 -46.65 -3.56 23.32
CA THR A 108 -46.63 -2.23 23.94
C THR A 108 -45.47 -2.10 24.88
N GLY A 109 -44.77 -1.00 24.83
CA GLY A 109 -43.70 -0.64 25.73
C GLY A 109 -43.41 0.85 25.61
N THR A 110 -42.96 1.47 26.69
CA THR A 110 -42.62 2.92 26.74
C THR A 110 -41.34 3.28 25.97
N GLN A 111 -40.67 2.31 25.39
CA GLN A 111 -39.35 2.46 24.75
C GLN A 111 -39.27 1.76 23.38
N ILE A 112 -40.33 1.19 22.88
CA ILE A 112 -40.39 0.66 21.51
C ILE A 112 -41.38 1.52 20.75
N GLY A 113 -40.90 2.38 19.88
CA GLY A 113 -41.65 3.09 18.89
C GLY A 113 -40.84 3.12 17.61
N LEU A 114 -41.41 2.59 16.52
CA LEU A 114 -40.71 2.54 15.25
C LEU A 114 -40.51 3.97 14.71
N SER A 115 -39.25 4.43 14.64
CA SER A 115 -38.94 5.82 14.26
C SER A 115 -39.20 6.07 12.78
N SER A 116 -39.90 7.15 12.46
CA SER A 116 -40.09 7.58 11.07
C SER A 116 -38.82 8.09 10.40
N SER A 117 -37.72 8.30 11.13
CA SER A 117 -36.44 8.72 10.57
C SER A 117 -35.49 7.57 10.19
N GLY A 118 -35.95 6.34 10.39
CA GLY A 118 -35.22 5.10 10.16
C GLY A 118 -35.06 4.31 11.46
N ASP A 119 -35.26 3.00 11.38
CA ASP A 119 -35.30 2.12 12.55
C ASP A 119 -35.06 0.66 12.17
N GLY A 120 -35.37 -0.29 13.08
CA GLY A 120 -35.37 -1.71 12.84
C GLY A 120 -36.40 -2.43 13.69
N VAL A 121 -36.62 -3.69 13.37
CA VAL A 121 -37.46 -4.61 14.17
C VAL A 121 -36.67 -5.88 14.36
N ILE A 122 -36.58 -6.36 15.59
CA ILE A 122 -36.02 -7.66 15.93
C ILE A 122 -37.04 -8.46 16.73
N VAL A 123 -37.15 -9.74 16.46
CA VAL A 123 -38.01 -10.67 17.19
C VAL A 123 -37.16 -11.74 17.86
N PHE A 124 -37.45 -12.00 19.13
CA PHE A 124 -36.87 -13.07 19.95
C PHE A 124 -37.90 -14.14 20.24
N ASP A 125 -37.47 -15.40 20.29
CA ASP A 125 -38.29 -16.50 20.76
C ASP A 125 -38.48 -16.47 22.30
N ALA A 126 -39.26 -17.39 22.82
CA ALA A 126 -39.54 -17.48 24.27
C ALA A 126 -38.29 -17.75 25.12
N SER A 127 -37.22 -18.29 24.53
CA SER A 127 -35.93 -18.50 25.22
C SER A 127 -35.05 -17.25 25.22
N GLY A 128 -35.41 -16.22 24.46
CA GLY A 128 -34.64 -15.03 24.24
C GLY A 128 -33.60 -15.12 23.09
N THR A 129 -33.73 -16.17 22.26
CA THR A 129 -32.91 -16.30 21.06
C THR A 129 -33.50 -15.46 19.93
N GLU A 130 -32.64 -14.75 19.19
CA GLU A 130 -33.05 -14.00 18.01
C GLU A 130 -33.63 -14.92 16.95
N VAL A 131 -34.84 -14.57 16.50
CA VAL A 131 -35.54 -15.24 15.40
C VAL A 131 -35.22 -14.60 14.06
N TRP A 132 -35.45 -13.30 13.96
CA TRP A 132 -35.14 -12.50 12.76
C TRP A 132 -35.07 -11.02 13.10
N ARG A 133 -34.34 -10.26 12.27
CA ARG A 133 -34.31 -8.79 12.31
C ARG A 133 -34.32 -8.20 10.93
N VAL A 134 -34.84 -7.00 10.83
CA VAL A 134 -34.82 -6.14 9.64
C VAL A 134 -34.50 -4.70 10.04
N SER A 135 -34.02 -3.92 9.09
CA SER A 135 -33.80 -2.47 9.25
C SER A 135 -34.45 -1.74 8.09
N PHE A 136 -34.91 -0.53 8.33
CA PHE A 136 -35.49 0.34 7.31
C PHE A 136 -34.99 1.76 7.43
N GLY A 137 -35.04 2.52 6.33
CA GLY A 137 -34.61 3.91 6.25
C GLY A 137 -35.70 4.89 6.71
N ALA A 138 -35.55 6.16 6.35
CA ALA A 138 -36.56 7.17 6.64
C ALA A 138 -37.92 6.83 6.01
N ALA A 139 -38.98 6.80 6.81
CA ALA A 139 -40.31 6.42 6.37
C ALA A 139 -40.96 7.52 5.53
N THR A 140 -41.67 7.11 4.49
CA THR A 140 -42.61 7.98 3.80
C THR A 140 -44.01 7.82 4.45
N ALA A 141 -44.59 8.89 4.89
CA ALA A 141 -45.89 8.84 5.59
C ALA A 141 -46.94 8.12 4.74
N GLY A 142 -47.55 7.09 5.33
CA GLY A 142 -48.56 6.27 4.69
C GLY A 142 -48.02 5.10 3.84
N TYR A 143 -46.73 4.82 3.85
CA TYR A 143 -46.12 3.70 3.09
C TYR A 143 -45.38 2.77 4.03
N SER A 144 -45.62 1.42 3.85
CA SER A 144 -44.85 0.43 4.56
C SER A 144 -43.49 0.14 3.88
N PHE A 145 -42.58 -0.47 4.62
CA PHE A 145 -41.42 -1.14 4.08
C PHE A 145 -41.67 -2.64 3.97
N TYR A 146 -41.20 -3.28 2.91
CA TYR A 146 -41.32 -4.71 2.72
C TYR A 146 -40.02 -5.39 2.39
N TRP A 147 -39.94 -6.67 2.66
CA TRP A 147 -38.80 -7.54 2.34
C TRP A 147 -39.32 -8.77 1.60
N GLY A 148 -38.66 -9.07 0.48
CA GLY A 148 -38.89 -10.32 -0.23
C GLY A 148 -37.91 -11.40 0.22
N TYR A 149 -38.41 -12.63 0.18
CA TYR A 149 -37.65 -13.83 0.56
C TYR A 149 -37.79 -14.90 -0.51
N ASN A 150 -36.69 -15.61 -0.79
CA ASN A 150 -36.72 -16.79 -1.65
C ASN A 150 -37.39 -18.01 -0.92
N SER A 151 -37.57 -19.10 -1.64
CA SER A 151 -38.21 -20.34 -1.09
C SER A 151 -37.45 -20.97 0.09
N LEU A 152 -36.24 -20.55 0.37
CA LEU A 152 -35.43 -20.99 1.52
C LEU A 152 -35.54 -20.02 2.71
N GLY A 153 -36.31 -18.94 2.60
CA GLY A 153 -36.46 -17.93 3.62
C GLY A 153 -35.24 -16.98 3.80
N ASN A 154 -34.39 -16.87 2.79
CA ASN A 154 -33.33 -15.89 2.75
C ASN A 154 -33.81 -14.64 1.98
N PHE A 155 -33.22 -13.47 2.26
CA PHE A 155 -33.52 -12.24 1.52
C PHE A 155 -33.35 -12.44 0.02
N ASP A 156 -34.34 -11.97 -0.75
CA ASP A 156 -34.26 -11.89 -2.20
C ASP A 156 -33.66 -10.53 -2.59
N PRO A 157 -32.52 -10.48 -3.27
CA PRO A 157 -31.84 -9.23 -3.63
C PRO A 157 -32.67 -8.29 -4.50
N MET A 158 -33.71 -8.78 -5.18
CA MET A 158 -34.61 -7.92 -5.96
C MET A 158 -35.55 -7.09 -5.07
N PHE A 159 -35.73 -7.47 -3.81
CA PHE A 159 -36.70 -6.86 -2.90
C PHE A 159 -36.14 -6.37 -1.59
N VAL A 160 -34.80 -6.12 -1.57
CA VAL A 160 -34.13 -5.50 -0.43
C VAL A 160 -33.15 -4.45 -0.94
N GLY A 161 -33.04 -3.35 -0.22
CA GLY A 161 -32.02 -2.33 -0.48
C GLY A 161 -30.62 -2.75 -0.02
N ALA A 162 -29.64 -1.90 -0.25
CA ALA A 162 -28.28 -2.08 0.25
C ALA A 162 -28.28 -2.37 1.77
N SER A 163 -27.46 -3.31 2.22
CA SER A 163 -27.38 -3.72 3.63
C SER A 163 -28.67 -4.32 4.20
N ASN A 164 -29.49 -4.96 3.35
CA ASN A 164 -30.75 -5.61 3.71
C ASN A 164 -31.82 -4.65 4.27
N VAL A 165 -31.77 -3.39 3.87
CA VAL A 165 -32.78 -2.38 4.20
C VAL A 165 -34.04 -2.62 3.36
N GLY A 166 -35.22 -2.59 3.99
CA GLY A 166 -36.51 -2.80 3.32
C GLY A 166 -36.81 -1.78 2.22
N LEU A 167 -37.55 -2.22 1.20
CA LEU A 167 -37.99 -1.36 0.11
C LEU A 167 -39.37 -0.74 0.43
N LEU A 168 -39.61 0.47 -0.05
CA LEU A 168 -40.87 1.17 0.14
C LEU A 168 -41.99 0.52 -0.71
N SER A 169 -43.16 0.28 -0.13
CA SER A 169 -44.32 -0.27 -0.84
C SER A 169 -44.86 0.71 -1.89
N THR A 170 -45.26 0.18 -3.03
CA THR A 170 -45.95 0.94 -4.08
C THR A 170 -47.30 0.27 -4.40
N LEU A 171 -48.27 1.02 -4.94
CA LEU A 171 -49.53 0.42 -5.38
C LEU A 171 -49.27 -0.57 -6.50
N GLY A 172 -49.82 -1.78 -6.37
CA GLY A 172 -49.69 -2.83 -7.36
C GLY A 172 -49.41 -4.22 -6.75
N THR A 173 -48.71 -5.05 -7.46
CA THR A 173 -48.32 -6.41 -7.00
C THR A 173 -46.86 -6.44 -6.63
N ILE A 174 -46.56 -6.87 -5.40
CA ILE A 174 -45.20 -7.11 -4.90
C ILE A 174 -45.07 -8.58 -4.55
N GLN A 175 -44.18 -9.32 -5.19
CA GLN A 175 -44.02 -10.76 -4.97
C GLN A 175 -45.33 -11.54 -4.94
N SER A 176 -46.17 -11.32 -5.92
CA SER A 176 -47.52 -11.94 -6.01
C SER A 176 -48.49 -11.48 -4.93
N GLN A 177 -48.19 -10.49 -4.13
CA GLN A 177 -49.10 -9.85 -3.19
C GLN A 177 -49.65 -8.56 -3.79
N VAL A 178 -50.88 -8.30 -3.52
CA VAL A 178 -51.54 -7.04 -3.93
C VAL A 178 -51.37 -6.04 -2.79
N THR A 179 -50.63 -4.94 -3.06
CA THR A 179 -50.64 -3.81 -2.16
C THR A 179 -51.97 -3.06 -2.27
N VAL A 180 -52.54 -2.75 -1.15
CA VAL A 180 -53.86 -2.08 -1.06
C VAL A 180 -53.74 -0.72 -0.38
N ASN A 181 -54.65 0.19 -0.68
CA ASN A 181 -54.88 1.37 0.14
C ASN A 181 -55.67 1.00 1.39
N SER A 182 -55.40 1.66 2.50
CA SER A 182 -56.23 1.55 3.68
C SER A 182 -57.64 2.00 3.39
N ALA A 183 -58.61 1.54 4.19
CA ALA A 183 -60.02 1.86 4.01
C ALA A 183 -60.39 3.32 4.44
N ASP A 184 -59.45 4.06 4.95
CA ASP A 184 -59.64 5.45 5.39
C ASP A 184 -59.28 6.48 4.31
N ALA A 185 -59.51 7.78 4.60
CA ALA A 185 -59.22 8.86 3.70
C ALA A 185 -57.70 9.12 3.51
N ALA A 186 -56.81 8.55 4.34
CA ALA A 186 -55.37 8.74 4.26
C ALA A 186 -54.70 7.86 3.17
N MET A 187 -55.46 6.81 2.72
CA MET A 187 -55.00 5.93 1.64
C MET A 187 -53.57 5.38 1.87
N ASN A 188 -53.28 4.85 3.07
CA ASN A 188 -52.00 4.26 3.34
C ASN A 188 -51.77 3.02 2.45
N VAL A 189 -50.55 2.82 1.99
CA VAL A 189 -50.15 1.75 1.05
C VAL A 189 -49.34 0.68 1.76
N GLY A 190 -49.87 -0.54 1.73
CA GLY A 190 -49.24 -1.74 2.31
C GLY A 190 -49.92 -3.00 1.81
N SER A 191 -49.44 -4.17 2.25
CA SER A 191 -50.00 -5.47 1.83
C SER A 191 -50.33 -6.40 3.01
N PRO A 192 -50.85 -5.95 4.14
CA PRO A 192 -51.09 -6.79 5.28
C PRO A 192 -52.11 -7.89 4.91
N SER A 193 -51.67 -9.12 4.96
CA SER A 193 -52.40 -10.40 4.77
C SER A 193 -53.44 -10.42 3.67
N THR A 194 -53.22 -11.05 2.54
CA THR A 194 -54.24 -11.24 1.50
C THR A 194 -54.61 -12.72 1.30
N SER A 195 -55.88 -13.06 1.26
CA SER A 195 -56.38 -14.36 0.76
C SER A 195 -57.82 -14.29 0.21
N ILE A 196 -58.15 -15.18 -0.71
CA ILE A 196 -59.37 -15.22 -1.53
C ILE A 196 -60.16 -16.50 -1.23
N GLN A 197 -61.51 -16.48 -1.26
CA GLN A 197 -62.34 -17.66 -1.41
C GLN A 197 -63.62 -17.46 -2.23
N PRO A 198 -64.15 -18.47 -2.94
CA PRO A 198 -65.23 -18.38 -3.85
C PRO A 198 -66.46 -19.22 -3.47
N VAL A 199 -67.61 -19.05 -4.14
CA VAL A 199 -68.67 -19.97 -4.21
C VAL A 199 -69.39 -20.01 -5.56
N ASN A 200 -69.97 -21.19 -5.83
CA ASN A 200 -70.48 -21.79 -7.04
C ASN A 200 -71.93 -21.45 -7.39
N PRO A 201 -72.30 -21.40 -8.67
CA PRO A 201 -73.34 -22.35 -9.15
C PRO A 201 -73.09 -22.94 -10.53
N VAL A 202 -73.71 -23.98 -10.86
CA VAL A 202 -73.54 -24.81 -12.05
C VAL A 202 -74.04 -24.08 -13.29
N THR A 203 -73.11 -23.61 -14.02
CA THR A 203 -73.29 -22.88 -15.29
C THR A 203 -72.30 -23.48 -16.28
N GLY A 204 -72.56 -23.48 -17.57
CA GLY A 204 -71.73 -24.08 -18.57
C GLY A 204 -71.63 -23.20 -19.83
N CYS A 205 -70.64 -23.45 -20.66
CA CYS A 205 -70.45 -22.78 -21.91
C CYS A 205 -71.57 -23.15 -22.92
N MET A 206 -72.22 -22.13 -23.45
CA MET A 206 -73.34 -22.29 -24.45
C MET A 206 -72.92 -21.96 -25.88
N ASP A 207 -71.63 -21.63 -26.14
CA ASP A 207 -71.13 -21.38 -27.47
C ASP A 207 -70.65 -22.68 -28.14
N ALA A 208 -71.30 -23.05 -29.22
CA ALA A 208 -70.98 -24.28 -29.96
C ALA A 208 -69.58 -24.28 -30.61
N LEU A 209 -68.92 -23.17 -30.64
CA LEU A 209 -67.54 -23.03 -31.14
C LEU A 209 -66.50 -23.19 -30.01
N ALA A 210 -66.93 -23.27 -28.79
CA ALA A 210 -66.01 -23.42 -27.64
C ALA A 210 -65.66 -24.89 -27.42
N CYS A 211 -64.50 -25.15 -26.95
CA CYS A 211 -63.95 -26.51 -26.67
C CYS A 211 -64.68 -27.24 -25.58
N ASN A 212 -65.29 -26.52 -24.64
CA ASN A 212 -66.05 -27.00 -23.50
C ASN A 212 -67.54 -26.77 -23.67
N TYR A 213 -68.02 -26.69 -24.92
CA TYR A 213 -69.43 -26.58 -25.16
C TYR A 213 -70.21 -27.64 -24.39
N SER A 214 -71.13 -27.19 -23.57
CA SER A 214 -72.04 -28.09 -22.85
C SER A 214 -73.50 -27.99 -23.33
N SER A 215 -73.91 -28.97 -24.02
CA SER A 215 -75.31 -29.04 -24.50
C SER A 215 -76.39 -29.13 -23.39
N THR A 216 -75.97 -29.24 -22.13
CA THR A 216 -76.80 -29.31 -20.94
C THR A 216 -76.83 -28.03 -20.09
N ALA A 217 -75.99 -27.00 -20.40
CA ALA A 217 -76.01 -25.78 -19.71
C ALA A 217 -77.22 -24.91 -20.01
N THR A 218 -77.90 -24.40 -18.99
CA THR A 218 -79.10 -23.58 -19.07
C THR A 218 -78.88 -22.13 -18.75
N THR A 219 -77.66 -21.75 -18.34
CA THR A 219 -77.22 -20.40 -18.11
C THR A 219 -75.72 -20.27 -18.53
N SER A 220 -75.36 -19.29 -19.33
CA SER A 220 -74.01 -19.05 -19.67
C SER A 220 -73.27 -18.54 -18.42
N ASP A 221 -72.22 -19.20 -18.10
CA ASP A 221 -71.32 -18.83 -16.99
C ASP A 221 -70.08 -18.08 -17.48
N ASN A 222 -70.09 -17.77 -18.74
CA ASN A 222 -68.89 -17.23 -19.42
C ASN A 222 -67.67 -18.16 -19.31
N SER A 223 -67.89 -19.46 -19.05
CA SER A 223 -66.83 -20.47 -18.92
C SER A 223 -66.34 -21.00 -20.28
N CYS A 224 -66.85 -20.46 -21.39
CA CYS A 224 -66.41 -20.91 -22.72
C CYS A 224 -64.89 -20.79 -22.85
N THR A 225 -64.28 -21.95 -23.05
CA THR A 225 -62.87 -22.04 -23.41
C THR A 225 -62.78 -22.29 -24.88
N TYR A 226 -61.97 -21.53 -25.55
CA TYR A 226 -61.74 -21.66 -27.01
C TYR A 226 -60.43 -22.37 -27.28
N GLY A 227 -60.27 -22.88 -28.46
CA GLY A 227 -59.04 -23.49 -28.87
C GLY A 227 -57.86 -22.53 -28.63
N LEU A 228 -56.80 -23.08 -28.10
CA LEU A 228 -55.55 -22.39 -27.99
C LEU A 228 -54.83 -22.44 -29.32
N THR A 229 -54.07 -21.41 -29.62
CA THR A 229 -53.15 -21.39 -30.72
C THR A 229 -51.93 -22.19 -30.33
N TYR A 230 -51.66 -23.25 -31.10
CA TYR A 230 -50.45 -24.03 -31.03
C TYR A 230 -49.56 -23.72 -32.21
N TYR A 231 -48.27 -23.67 -32.02
CA TYR A 231 -47.24 -23.36 -33.00
C TYR A 231 -46.45 -24.61 -33.31
N LEU A 232 -46.04 -24.74 -34.55
CA LEU A 232 -45.21 -25.86 -35.00
C LEU A 232 -43.93 -25.92 -34.20
N ASP A 233 -43.62 -27.06 -33.68
CA ASP A 233 -42.38 -27.44 -32.99
C ASP A 233 -41.76 -28.57 -33.82
N GLN A 234 -40.87 -28.19 -34.75
CA GLN A 234 -40.36 -29.11 -35.76
C GLN A 234 -39.23 -29.97 -35.22
N ASP A 235 -38.41 -29.44 -34.29
CA ASP A 235 -37.27 -30.15 -33.74
C ASP A 235 -37.56 -30.82 -32.40
N GLY A 236 -38.71 -30.53 -31.80
CA GLY A 236 -39.24 -31.24 -30.63
C GLY A 236 -38.70 -30.77 -29.28
N ASP A 237 -38.27 -29.55 -29.18
CA ASP A 237 -37.66 -28.99 -27.94
C ASP A 237 -38.68 -28.34 -27.00
N GLY A 238 -39.92 -28.15 -27.42
CA GLY A 238 -41.03 -27.64 -26.62
C GLY A 238 -41.36 -26.16 -26.90
N TYR A 239 -40.66 -25.53 -27.77
CA TYR A 239 -40.93 -24.19 -28.32
C TYR A 239 -41.26 -24.30 -29.81
N GLY A 240 -41.98 -23.37 -30.35
CA GLY A 240 -42.39 -23.40 -31.74
C GLY A 240 -42.22 -22.04 -32.46
N VAL A 241 -42.32 -22.05 -33.74
CA VAL A 241 -42.13 -20.86 -34.58
C VAL A 241 -43.43 -20.10 -34.76
N SER A 242 -43.36 -18.76 -34.60
CA SER A 242 -44.57 -17.89 -34.71
C SER A 242 -45.22 -17.88 -36.12
N THR A 243 -44.55 -18.35 -37.14
CA THR A 243 -45.00 -18.28 -38.55
C THR A 243 -45.95 -19.41 -38.92
N THR A 244 -45.99 -20.53 -38.18
CA THR A 244 -46.83 -21.70 -38.50
C THR A 244 -47.62 -22.09 -37.23
N SER A 245 -48.94 -21.92 -37.30
CA SER A 245 -49.81 -22.20 -36.15
C SER A 245 -51.11 -22.83 -36.54
N ILE A 246 -51.69 -23.54 -35.56
CA ILE A 246 -53.05 -24.08 -35.63
C ILE A 246 -53.82 -23.69 -34.36
N VAL A 247 -55.13 -23.54 -34.50
CA VAL A 247 -56.01 -23.38 -33.30
C VAL A 247 -56.66 -24.72 -32.98
N SER A 248 -56.40 -25.23 -31.77
CA SER A 248 -56.92 -26.56 -31.37
C SER A 248 -57.36 -26.55 -29.91
N CYS A 249 -58.36 -27.34 -29.61
CA CYS A 249 -58.86 -27.59 -28.24
C CYS A 249 -58.06 -28.63 -27.46
N THR A 250 -57.19 -29.34 -28.12
CA THR A 250 -56.30 -30.32 -27.51
C THR A 250 -54.90 -30.17 -28.07
N ALA A 251 -53.92 -30.52 -27.28
CA ALA A 251 -52.54 -30.51 -27.76
C ALA A 251 -52.42 -31.40 -29.03
N THR A 252 -51.85 -30.85 -30.09
CA THR A 252 -51.61 -31.54 -31.35
C THR A 252 -50.15 -31.99 -31.39
N VAL A 253 -49.92 -33.26 -31.77
CA VAL A 253 -48.56 -33.79 -31.82
C VAL A 253 -47.70 -32.92 -32.79
N GLY A 254 -46.53 -32.52 -32.38
CA GLY A 254 -45.64 -31.65 -33.13
C GLY A 254 -45.99 -30.14 -33.06
N TYR A 255 -46.85 -29.72 -32.14
CA TYR A 255 -47.24 -28.33 -31.90
C TYR A 255 -47.26 -27.99 -30.42
N VAL A 256 -46.75 -26.84 -30.07
CA VAL A 256 -46.62 -26.35 -28.69
C VAL A 256 -47.34 -25.01 -28.48
N LEU A 257 -47.52 -24.60 -27.26
CA LEU A 257 -48.18 -23.31 -26.94
C LEU A 257 -47.26 -22.09 -27.05
N LEU A 258 -45.97 -22.30 -26.98
CA LEU A 258 -44.97 -21.28 -27.03
C LEU A 258 -44.49 -21.02 -28.45
N ASN A 259 -44.43 -19.77 -28.86
CA ASN A 259 -44.11 -19.34 -30.23
C ASN A 259 -42.80 -18.52 -30.32
N THR A 260 -41.94 -18.76 -29.36
CA THR A 260 -40.76 -17.91 -29.14
C THR A 260 -39.46 -18.52 -29.60
N ASP A 261 -39.53 -19.63 -30.31
CA ASP A 261 -38.37 -20.23 -30.96
C ASP A 261 -37.83 -19.35 -32.10
N CYS A 262 -36.56 -19.15 -32.14
CA CYS A 262 -35.88 -18.37 -33.15
C CYS A 262 -35.23 -19.25 -34.27
N ASP A 263 -35.06 -20.58 -34.03
CA ASP A 263 -34.67 -21.56 -35.04
C ASP A 263 -35.26 -22.95 -34.79
N ASP A 264 -36.51 -23.14 -35.21
CA ASP A 264 -37.35 -24.36 -35.11
C ASP A 264 -36.79 -25.60 -35.86
N ASN A 265 -35.52 -25.56 -36.24
CA ASN A 265 -34.82 -26.70 -36.86
C ASN A 265 -33.70 -27.23 -35.96
N VAL A 266 -33.38 -26.54 -34.89
CA VAL A 266 -32.24 -26.86 -34.03
C VAL A 266 -32.62 -26.81 -32.56
N ALA A 267 -33.01 -27.92 -31.99
CA ALA A 267 -33.47 -28.05 -30.60
C ALA A 267 -32.50 -27.52 -29.48
N ALA A 268 -31.33 -27.10 -29.86
CA ALA A 268 -30.38 -26.45 -28.97
C ALA A 268 -30.52 -24.92 -28.97
N ILE A 269 -31.37 -24.37 -29.82
CA ILE A 269 -31.63 -22.93 -29.99
C ILE A 269 -33.10 -22.70 -29.63
N SER A 270 -33.37 -22.25 -28.42
CA SER A 270 -34.73 -22.06 -27.91
C SER A 270 -34.74 -21.22 -26.64
N PRO A 271 -35.84 -20.57 -26.28
CA PRO A 271 -35.93 -19.77 -25.03
C PRO A 271 -35.61 -20.51 -23.73
N GLY A 272 -35.52 -21.83 -23.78
CA GLY A 272 -35.09 -22.66 -22.64
C GLY A 272 -33.65 -23.07 -22.65
N ALA A 273 -32.95 -22.77 -23.73
CA ALA A 273 -31.53 -23.08 -23.86
C ALA A 273 -30.66 -22.12 -23.03
N SER A 274 -29.43 -22.56 -22.77
CA SER A 274 -28.41 -21.67 -22.24
C SER A 274 -27.52 -21.20 -23.37
N GLU A 275 -27.10 -19.95 -23.35
CA GLU A 275 -26.15 -19.39 -24.29
C GLU A 275 -24.88 -20.24 -24.43
N SER A 276 -24.55 -20.61 -25.63
CA SER A 276 -23.28 -21.25 -25.99
C SER A 276 -22.23 -20.20 -26.30
N CYS A 277 -21.38 -19.89 -25.35
CA CYS A 277 -20.33 -18.90 -25.52
C CYS A 277 -19.33 -19.21 -26.66
N ALA A 278 -19.48 -20.35 -27.34
CA ALA A 278 -18.62 -20.85 -28.41
C ALA A 278 -19.13 -20.57 -29.82
N ASN A 279 -20.27 -19.91 -30.00
CA ASN A 279 -20.83 -19.58 -31.27
C ASN A 279 -21.28 -18.10 -31.35
N LEU A 280 -21.83 -17.68 -32.47
CA LEU A 280 -22.40 -16.35 -32.68
C LEU A 280 -23.90 -16.44 -32.92
N ILE A 281 -24.55 -17.31 -32.21
CA ILE A 281 -25.99 -17.59 -32.30
C ILE A 281 -26.61 -17.11 -30.98
N ASP A 282 -27.79 -16.56 -31.08
CA ASP A 282 -28.67 -16.32 -29.92
C ASP A 282 -29.35 -17.66 -29.59
N ASP A 283 -28.68 -18.49 -28.76
CA ASP A 283 -29.15 -19.85 -28.47
C ASP A 283 -30.38 -19.83 -27.56
N ASN A 284 -30.60 -18.78 -26.77
CA ASN A 284 -31.74 -18.67 -25.85
C ASN A 284 -32.88 -17.76 -26.35
N CYS A 285 -32.76 -17.28 -27.59
CA CYS A 285 -33.77 -16.46 -28.25
C CYS A 285 -34.21 -15.19 -27.49
N ASP A 286 -33.32 -14.59 -26.71
CA ASP A 286 -33.60 -13.35 -25.94
C ASP A 286 -33.33 -12.06 -26.77
N GLY A 287 -32.81 -12.18 -27.96
CA GLY A 287 -32.47 -11.10 -28.88
C GLY A 287 -31.04 -10.61 -28.74
N LEU A 288 -30.24 -11.24 -27.87
CA LEU A 288 -28.86 -10.87 -27.58
C LEU A 288 -27.94 -12.09 -27.73
N VAL A 289 -27.09 -12.07 -28.73
CA VAL A 289 -26.09 -13.13 -28.93
C VAL A 289 -25.11 -13.18 -27.76
N ASN A 290 -24.93 -14.37 -27.17
CA ASN A 290 -24.01 -14.64 -26.04
C ASN A 290 -24.31 -13.82 -24.76
N ALA A 291 -25.55 -13.43 -24.51
CA ALA A 291 -25.94 -12.75 -23.28
C ALA A 291 -25.71 -13.64 -22.05
N GLY A 292 -25.06 -13.08 -21.03
CA GLY A 292 -24.73 -13.84 -19.82
C GLY A 292 -23.45 -14.69 -19.91
N CYS A 293 -22.79 -14.73 -21.06
CA CYS A 293 -21.47 -15.36 -21.16
C CYS A 293 -20.42 -14.59 -20.39
N PRO A 294 -19.50 -15.28 -19.69
CA PRO A 294 -18.35 -14.62 -19.08
C PRO A 294 -17.58 -13.82 -20.13
N GLN A 295 -17.31 -12.55 -19.86
CA GLN A 295 -16.47 -11.74 -20.75
C GLN A 295 -15.06 -12.32 -20.82
N ALA A 296 -14.44 -12.25 -21.98
CA ALA A 296 -13.03 -12.56 -22.12
C ALA A 296 -12.22 -11.62 -21.23
N GLU A 297 -11.30 -12.17 -20.45
CA GLU A 297 -10.35 -11.39 -19.66
C GLU A 297 -8.96 -11.56 -20.24
N VAL A 298 -8.27 -10.44 -20.48
CA VAL A 298 -6.90 -10.41 -20.97
C VAL A 298 -5.96 -9.84 -19.91
N SER A 299 -4.83 -10.52 -19.74
CA SER A 299 -3.84 -10.15 -18.71
C SER A 299 -2.43 -10.54 -19.14
N ILE A 300 -1.45 -9.98 -18.45
CA ILE A 300 -0.08 -10.47 -18.39
C ILE A 300 0.09 -11.08 -16.99
N ALA A 301 0.44 -12.37 -16.89
CA ALA A 301 0.56 -13.03 -15.58
C ALA A 301 1.58 -12.31 -14.68
N SER A 302 1.26 -12.13 -13.41
CA SER A 302 2.11 -11.40 -12.45
C SER A 302 3.53 -11.95 -12.36
N ALA A 303 3.72 -13.27 -12.49
CA ALA A 303 5.03 -13.90 -12.56
C ALA A 303 5.82 -13.54 -13.84
N SER A 304 5.15 -13.02 -14.85
CA SER A 304 5.72 -12.63 -16.15
C SER A 304 5.77 -11.12 -16.35
N ASN A 305 5.46 -10.32 -15.33
CA ASN A 305 5.40 -8.85 -15.47
C ASN A 305 6.78 -8.17 -15.47
N PHE A 306 7.86 -8.93 -15.31
CA PHE A 306 9.23 -8.44 -15.37
C PHE A 306 10.14 -9.44 -16.09
N ILE A 307 11.01 -8.93 -16.96
CA ILE A 307 12.12 -9.68 -17.58
C ILE A 307 13.30 -8.74 -17.76
N GLN A 308 14.49 -9.31 -17.67
CA GLN A 308 15.72 -8.68 -18.13
C GLN A 308 16.30 -9.46 -19.28
N VAL A 309 16.85 -8.78 -20.25
CA VAL A 309 17.49 -9.33 -21.43
C VAL A 309 18.72 -8.52 -21.81
N ASN A 310 19.68 -9.12 -22.47
CA ASN A 310 20.73 -8.33 -23.10
C ASN A 310 20.20 -7.74 -24.41
N GLU A 311 20.73 -6.61 -24.82
CA GLU A 311 20.38 -5.92 -26.03
C GLU A 311 20.48 -6.83 -27.28
N ASN A 312 21.53 -7.64 -27.36
CA ASN A 312 21.76 -8.62 -28.45
C ASN A 312 20.85 -9.87 -28.39
N ALA A 313 19.85 -9.92 -27.53
CA ALA A 313 18.93 -11.06 -27.43
C ALA A 313 17.98 -11.16 -28.65
N GLY A 314 17.88 -10.14 -29.46
CA GLY A 314 17.14 -10.10 -30.71
C GLY A 314 15.62 -9.97 -30.51
N ALA A 315 14.96 -10.88 -29.82
CA ALA A 315 13.51 -10.82 -29.67
C ALA A 315 13.06 -11.14 -28.25
N VAL A 316 12.09 -10.36 -27.74
CA VAL A 316 11.48 -10.54 -26.43
C VAL A 316 9.99 -10.85 -26.59
N SER A 317 9.53 -11.87 -25.89
CA SER A 317 8.13 -12.27 -25.89
C SER A 317 7.37 -11.61 -24.73
N ILE A 318 6.23 -11.03 -25.05
CA ILE A 318 5.25 -10.51 -24.07
C ILE A 318 4.08 -11.51 -24.01
N PRO A 319 4.02 -12.36 -22.98
CA PRO A 319 2.97 -13.38 -22.87
C PRO A 319 1.66 -12.74 -22.41
N VAL A 320 0.67 -12.76 -23.26
CA VAL A 320 -0.69 -12.33 -22.96
C VAL A 320 -1.54 -13.57 -22.66
N THR A 321 -2.16 -13.60 -21.50
CA THR A 321 -3.07 -14.67 -21.08
C THR A 321 -4.51 -14.25 -21.30
N VAL A 322 -5.28 -15.14 -21.92
CA VAL A 322 -6.73 -14.96 -22.13
C VAL A 322 -7.48 -16.05 -21.40
N THR A 323 -8.54 -15.66 -20.72
CA THR A 323 -9.55 -16.56 -20.15
C THR A 323 -10.93 -16.18 -20.68
N ASN A 324 -11.84 -17.14 -20.73
CA ASN A 324 -13.20 -16.96 -21.25
C ASN A 324 -13.25 -16.38 -22.67
N ALA A 325 -12.33 -16.80 -23.55
CA ALA A 325 -12.38 -16.40 -24.95
C ALA A 325 -13.67 -16.88 -25.60
N ASN A 326 -14.35 -15.99 -26.31
CA ASN A 326 -15.61 -16.25 -26.99
C ASN A 326 -15.41 -16.44 -28.50
N ALA A 327 -16.50 -16.50 -29.25
CA ALA A 327 -16.48 -16.73 -30.71
C ALA A 327 -16.00 -15.53 -31.52
N LEU A 328 -15.67 -14.40 -30.93
CA LEU A 328 -15.10 -13.23 -31.58
C LEU A 328 -13.60 -13.17 -31.42
N PRO A 329 -12.85 -12.63 -32.37
CA PRO A 329 -11.45 -12.31 -32.21
C PRO A 329 -11.28 -11.23 -31.13
N ILE A 330 -10.17 -11.26 -30.40
CA ILE A 330 -9.83 -10.24 -29.42
C ILE A 330 -8.70 -9.40 -30.01
N ASN A 331 -8.99 -8.15 -30.35
CA ASN A 331 -7.98 -7.20 -30.83
C ASN A 331 -7.49 -6.37 -29.65
N LEU A 332 -6.21 -6.46 -29.39
CA LEU A 332 -5.52 -5.75 -28.31
C LEU A 332 -4.79 -4.55 -28.88
N GLN A 333 -4.88 -3.46 -28.17
CA GLN A 333 -4.04 -2.29 -28.34
C GLN A 333 -3.07 -2.22 -27.16
N PHE A 334 -1.77 -2.13 -27.46
CA PHE A 334 -0.74 -1.87 -26.46
C PHE A 334 -0.36 -0.40 -26.43
N SER A 335 0.13 0.06 -25.30
CA SER A 335 0.77 1.35 -25.10
C SER A 335 2.03 1.19 -24.25
N LEU A 336 2.88 2.18 -24.27
CA LEU A 336 4.00 2.28 -23.34
C LEU A 336 3.58 3.07 -22.09
N SER A 337 4.12 2.66 -20.96
CA SER A 337 4.05 3.49 -19.76
C SER A 337 5.02 4.68 -19.88
N VAL A 338 4.74 5.76 -19.15
CA VAL A 338 5.63 6.91 -19.00
C VAL A 338 6.99 6.55 -18.40
N TYR A 339 7.09 5.38 -17.78
CA TYR A 339 8.33 4.87 -17.20
C TYR A 339 9.21 4.10 -18.19
N SER A 340 8.84 4.04 -19.48
CA SER A 340 9.74 3.56 -20.54
C SER A 340 10.77 4.64 -20.85
N ASN A 341 12.03 4.26 -21.01
CA ASN A 341 13.10 5.16 -21.46
C ASN A 341 13.85 4.65 -22.70
N ALA A 342 13.66 3.39 -23.08
CA ALA A 342 14.13 2.89 -24.37
C ALA A 342 13.38 3.55 -25.53
N THR A 343 14.07 3.83 -26.64
CA THR A 343 13.59 4.61 -27.78
C THR A 343 13.20 3.71 -28.95
N GLU A 344 11.94 3.78 -29.38
CA GLU A 344 11.49 3.03 -30.55
C GLU A 344 12.25 3.43 -31.82
N GLY A 345 12.73 2.44 -32.56
CA GLY A 345 13.52 2.60 -33.77
C GLY A 345 15.02 2.76 -33.55
N VAL A 346 15.47 2.94 -32.31
CA VAL A 346 16.87 2.93 -31.87
C VAL A 346 17.14 1.64 -31.11
N ASP A 347 16.48 1.41 -29.98
CA ASP A 347 16.75 0.29 -29.07
C ASP A 347 15.82 -0.90 -29.32
N TYR A 348 14.65 -0.67 -29.94
CA TYR A 348 13.71 -1.72 -30.28
C TYR A 348 12.73 -1.33 -31.40
N THR A 349 12.08 -2.34 -31.95
CA THR A 349 10.93 -2.18 -32.84
C THR A 349 9.81 -3.12 -32.41
N TRP A 350 8.56 -2.71 -32.63
CA TRP A 350 7.39 -3.52 -32.29
C TRP A 350 6.16 -3.11 -33.13
N THR A 351 5.07 -3.86 -32.93
CA THR A 351 3.73 -3.41 -33.36
C THR A 351 2.90 -3.19 -32.11
N ASN A 352 2.13 -2.13 -32.05
CA ASN A 352 1.31 -1.81 -30.87
C ASN A 352 -0.06 -2.50 -30.87
N THR A 353 -0.25 -3.51 -31.73
CA THR A 353 -1.50 -4.27 -31.83
C THR A 353 -1.24 -5.76 -31.88
N MET A 354 -2.20 -6.54 -31.39
CA MET A 354 -2.21 -7.99 -31.48
C MET A 354 -3.64 -8.50 -31.62
N THR A 355 -3.86 -9.48 -32.50
CA THR A 355 -5.15 -10.17 -32.64
C THR A 355 -5.03 -11.60 -32.13
N ILE A 356 -5.85 -11.95 -31.16
CA ILE A 356 -6.02 -13.32 -30.66
C ILE A 356 -7.24 -13.92 -31.35
N GLN A 357 -7.07 -15.13 -31.88
CA GLN A 357 -8.11 -15.80 -32.66
C GLN A 357 -9.30 -16.20 -31.74
N PRO A 358 -10.50 -16.33 -32.32
CA PRO A 358 -11.68 -16.76 -31.56
C PRO A 358 -11.44 -18.07 -30.79
N LEU A 359 -12.08 -18.21 -29.63
CA LEU A 359 -12.02 -19.40 -28.76
C LEU A 359 -10.61 -19.77 -28.25
N THR A 360 -9.62 -18.87 -28.41
CA THR A 360 -8.25 -19.10 -27.97
C THR A 360 -8.07 -18.68 -26.53
N ASN A 361 -8.14 -19.64 -25.61
CA ASN A 361 -7.78 -19.46 -24.19
C ASN A 361 -6.30 -19.80 -23.97
N GLY A 362 -5.71 -19.26 -22.89
CA GLY A 362 -4.34 -19.50 -22.49
C GLY A 362 -3.39 -18.40 -22.93
N VAL A 363 -2.12 -18.75 -23.15
CA VAL A 363 -1.06 -17.78 -23.43
C VAL A 363 -0.85 -17.62 -24.94
N SER A 364 -0.91 -16.38 -25.40
CA SER A 364 -0.49 -15.94 -26.72
C SER A 364 0.64 -14.92 -26.58
N ASN A 365 1.62 -14.96 -27.47
CA ASN A 365 2.82 -14.14 -27.33
C ASN A 365 2.81 -12.98 -28.33
N HIS A 366 3.00 -11.80 -27.81
CA HIS A 366 3.38 -10.61 -28.58
C HIS A 366 4.90 -10.46 -28.59
N THR A 367 5.50 -9.92 -29.64
CA THR A 367 6.96 -9.86 -29.80
C THR A 367 7.44 -8.42 -29.94
N ILE A 368 8.49 -8.09 -29.18
CA ILE A 368 9.31 -6.89 -29.34
C ILE A 368 10.64 -7.35 -29.91
N THR A 369 11.15 -6.70 -30.94
CA THR A 369 12.48 -6.97 -31.51
C THR A 369 13.44 -5.92 -30.98
N LEU A 370 14.50 -6.34 -30.33
CA LEU A 370 15.57 -5.47 -29.84
C LEU A 370 16.54 -5.13 -30.98
N VAL A 371 17.16 -3.99 -30.88
CA VAL A 371 18.20 -3.52 -31.79
C VAL A 371 19.53 -3.53 -31.02
N ASP A 372 20.50 -4.27 -31.51
CA ASP A 372 21.86 -4.38 -30.97
C ASP A 372 22.76 -3.38 -31.68
N ASP A 373 23.40 -2.47 -30.97
CA ASP A 373 24.33 -1.50 -31.56
C ASP A 373 25.71 -1.50 -30.83
N ALA A 374 26.45 -0.47 -30.80
CA ALA A 374 27.76 -0.43 -30.18
C ALA A 374 27.91 0.83 -29.27
N LEU A 375 26.81 1.45 -28.92
CA LEU A 375 26.81 2.55 -27.98
C LEU A 375 26.86 1.98 -26.56
N ILE A 376 27.56 2.67 -25.69
CA ILE A 376 27.57 2.32 -24.26
C ILE A 376 26.46 3.08 -23.56
N GLU A 377 25.51 2.36 -22.99
CA GLU A 377 24.31 2.90 -22.43
C GLU A 377 24.00 2.37 -21.01
N ASN A 378 23.20 3.11 -20.28
CA ASN A 378 22.62 2.59 -19.04
C ASN A 378 21.56 1.54 -19.36
N ALA A 379 21.26 0.66 -18.43
CA ALA A 379 20.16 -0.28 -18.59
C ALA A 379 18.85 0.46 -18.87
N GLU A 380 18.24 0.16 -19.97
CA GLU A 380 17.00 0.77 -20.43
C GLU A 380 15.78 -0.10 -20.16
N ARG A 381 14.60 0.43 -20.36
CA ARG A 381 13.37 -0.31 -20.10
C ARG A 381 12.26 0.05 -21.07
N ILE A 382 11.59 -0.99 -21.53
CA ILE A 382 10.32 -0.91 -22.23
C ILE A 382 9.24 -1.39 -21.27
N VAL A 383 8.29 -0.54 -20.93
CA VAL A 383 7.19 -0.89 -20.06
C VAL A 383 5.90 -0.95 -20.87
N VAL A 384 5.56 -2.15 -21.34
CA VAL A 384 4.40 -2.40 -22.17
C VAL A 384 3.16 -2.58 -21.32
N LYS A 385 2.06 -1.93 -21.72
CA LYS A 385 0.72 -2.07 -21.12
C LYS A 385 -0.27 -2.56 -22.16
N ILE A 386 -1.20 -3.44 -21.75
CA ILE A 386 -2.43 -3.65 -22.51
C ILE A 386 -3.32 -2.44 -22.26
N ALA A 387 -3.46 -1.57 -23.25
CA ALA A 387 -4.21 -0.33 -23.12
C ALA A 387 -5.71 -0.54 -23.25
N SER A 388 -6.13 -1.36 -24.23
CA SER A 388 -7.53 -1.66 -24.46
C SER A 388 -7.71 -2.95 -25.25
N THR A 389 -8.94 -3.45 -25.25
CA THR A 389 -9.42 -4.53 -26.08
C THR A 389 -10.81 -4.17 -26.63
N ASP A 390 -11.14 -4.67 -27.81
CA ASP A 390 -12.47 -4.50 -28.43
C ASP A 390 -13.47 -5.57 -28.00
N ASN A 391 -12.98 -6.71 -27.48
CA ASN A 391 -13.81 -7.84 -27.07
C ASN A 391 -13.28 -8.45 -25.78
N GLY A 392 -13.82 -8.01 -24.64
CA GLY A 392 -13.44 -8.46 -23.31
C GLY A 392 -13.05 -7.31 -22.39
N VAL A 393 -12.38 -7.66 -21.30
CA VAL A 393 -11.89 -6.72 -20.28
C VAL A 393 -10.39 -6.91 -20.07
N VAL A 394 -9.69 -5.82 -19.84
CA VAL A 394 -8.28 -5.83 -19.44
C VAL A 394 -8.21 -5.95 -17.92
N ASN A 395 -7.44 -6.92 -17.42
CA ASN A 395 -7.20 -7.05 -15.98
C ASN A 395 -6.44 -5.83 -15.46
N ALA A 396 -7.01 -5.09 -14.53
CA ALA A 396 -6.48 -3.81 -14.08
C ALA A 396 -5.13 -3.92 -13.33
N THR A 397 -4.84 -5.07 -12.72
CA THR A 397 -3.63 -5.28 -11.91
C THR A 397 -2.52 -6.01 -12.66
N ASN A 398 -2.88 -6.85 -13.62
CA ASN A 398 -1.96 -7.69 -14.38
C ASN A 398 -2.01 -7.35 -15.88
N ASN A 399 -1.79 -6.10 -16.23
CA ASN A 399 -1.90 -5.61 -17.59
C ASN A 399 -0.59 -5.05 -18.16
N TYR A 400 0.53 -5.23 -17.48
CA TYR A 400 1.81 -4.67 -17.89
C TYR A 400 2.96 -5.66 -17.82
N ARG A 401 4.02 -5.39 -18.58
CA ARG A 401 5.32 -6.06 -18.49
C ARG A 401 6.44 -5.05 -18.56
N ILE A 402 7.39 -5.16 -17.64
CA ILE A 402 8.65 -4.42 -17.64
C ILE A 402 9.69 -5.30 -18.34
N VAL A 403 10.28 -4.81 -19.40
CA VAL A 403 11.43 -5.40 -20.08
C VAL A 403 12.62 -4.50 -19.84
N PHE A 404 13.58 -4.93 -19.05
CA PHE A 404 14.87 -4.27 -18.94
C PHE A 404 15.81 -4.78 -20.02
N ILE A 405 16.38 -3.87 -20.77
CA ILE A 405 17.41 -4.10 -21.77
C ILE A 405 18.73 -3.76 -21.11
N LYS A 406 19.59 -4.74 -20.98
CA LYS A 406 20.94 -4.54 -20.48
C LYS A 406 21.88 -4.43 -21.66
N ASP A 407 22.64 -3.35 -21.68
CA ASP A 407 23.73 -3.15 -22.62
C ASP A 407 24.75 -4.30 -22.53
N ASN A 408 25.22 -4.78 -23.66
CA ASN A 408 26.25 -5.81 -23.75
C ASN A 408 27.65 -5.21 -23.95
N GLU A 409 27.77 -3.94 -24.21
CA GLU A 409 29.00 -3.15 -24.18
C GLU A 409 29.37 -2.83 -22.73
N GLN A 410 30.66 -2.65 -22.50
CA GLN A 410 31.16 -2.25 -21.18
C GLN A 410 31.84 -0.90 -21.25
N GLU A 411 31.42 0.02 -20.37
CA GLU A 411 32.13 1.27 -20.20
C GLU A 411 33.57 0.97 -19.69
N ASN A 412 34.55 1.33 -20.48
CA ASN A 412 35.94 1.22 -20.05
C ASN A 412 36.30 2.45 -19.21
N ILE A 413 36.06 2.37 -17.91
CA ILE A 413 36.44 3.44 -16.98
C ILE A 413 37.97 3.39 -16.81
N VAL A 414 38.63 4.28 -17.52
CA VAL A 414 40.08 4.37 -17.47
C VAL A 414 40.48 5.17 -16.22
N SER A 415 41.14 4.49 -15.29
CA SER A 415 41.79 5.20 -14.17
C SER A 415 42.90 6.11 -14.66
N SER A 416 43.00 7.30 -14.11
CA SER A 416 44.19 8.16 -14.25
C SER A 416 45.41 7.49 -13.58
N ASN A 417 46.57 7.64 -14.17
CA ASN A 417 47.84 7.19 -13.56
C ASN A 417 48.54 8.31 -12.76
N GLU A 418 47.86 9.42 -12.48
CA GLU A 418 48.40 10.56 -11.77
C GLU A 418 48.68 10.26 -10.29
N LEU A 419 47.86 9.41 -9.68
CA LEU A 419 48.08 8.91 -8.33
C LEU A 419 47.94 7.38 -8.33
N ASN A 420 48.96 6.67 -7.82
CA ASN A 420 48.94 5.23 -7.70
C ASN A 420 48.99 4.81 -6.23
N LEU A 421 47.94 4.13 -5.73
CA LEU A 421 47.91 3.60 -4.38
C LEU A 421 48.31 2.15 -4.36
N THR A 422 49.23 1.78 -3.46
CA THR A 422 49.67 0.39 -3.25
C THR A 422 49.44 0.02 -1.80
N LEU A 423 48.69 -1.06 -1.54
CA LEU A 423 48.50 -1.62 -0.20
C LEU A 423 49.88 -2.12 0.31
N LEU A 424 50.41 -1.55 1.38
CA LEU A 424 51.64 -1.94 2.02
C LEU A 424 51.41 -3.08 3.01
N ASN A 425 50.44 -2.95 3.87
CA ASN A 425 50.06 -3.96 4.88
C ASN A 425 48.66 -3.67 5.44
N SER A 426 48.11 -4.61 6.19
CA SER A 426 46.89 -4.48 6.98
C SER A 426 47.17 -4.81 8.45
N PHE A 427 46.63 -4.00 9.35
CA PHE A 427 46.66 -4.26 10.79
C PHE A 427 45.28 -4.75 11.24
N SER A 428 45.24 -5.83 12.04
CA SER A 428 44.01 -6.36 12.65
C SER A 428 44.16 -6.39 14.17
N ASN A 429 43.20 -5.81 14.86
CA ASN A 429 43.19 -5.68 16.34
C ASN A 429 42.07 -6.45 17.02
N GLY A 430 41.30 -7.24 16.30
CA GLY A 430 40.15 -7.95 16.78
C GLY A 430 39.92 -9.32 16.17
N ALA A 431 38.82 -9.95 16.57
CA ALA A 431 38.35 -11.19 15.94
C ALA A 431 37.84 -10.93 14.52
N ALA A 432 38.09 -11.85 13.61
CA ALA A 432 37.61 -11.76 12.23
C ALA A 432 36.07 -11.62 12.20
N GLY A 433 35.56 -10.64 11.47
CA GLY A 433 34.12 -10.37 11.33
C GLY A 433 33.51 -9.47 12.40
N ALA A 434 34.32 -8.89 13.31
CA ALA A 434 33.84 -7.84 14.20
C ALA A 434 34.21 -6.46 13.63
N ASN A 435 33.28 -5.52 13.58
CA ASN A 435 33.54 -4.10 13.24
C ASN A 435 34.27 -3.46 14.42
N SER A 436 35.60 -3.62 14.47
CA SER A 436 36.40 -3.28 15.64
C SER A 436 37.38 -2.11 15.43
N ALA A 437 37.41 -1.52 14.23
CA ALA A 437 38.23 -0.37 13.89
C ALA A 437 37.38 0.59 13.06
N GLU A 438 36.81 1.59 13.70
CA GLU A 438 35.86 2.52 13.10
C GLU A 438 36.55 3.82 12.71
N ILE A 439 37.19 4.48 13.65
CA ILE A 439 37.94 5.70 13.43
C ILE A 439 39.43 5.45 13.66
N VAL A 440 40.26 5.98 12.76
CA VAL A 440 41.72 5.97 12.90
C VAL A 440 42.29 7.38 12.78
N ALA A 441 43.15 7.74 13.71
CA ALA A 441 43.91 8.99 13.69
C ALA A 441 45.41 8.71 13.70
N HIS A 442 46.15 9.43 12.83
CA HIS A 442 47.62 9.33 12.71
C HIS A 442 48.30 10.52 13.34
N ASP A 443 49.14 10.30 14.31
CA ASP A 443 50.08 11.30 14.87
C ASP A 443 51.42 11.30 14.14
N ALA A 444 51.68 12.30 13.36
CA ALA A 444 52.91 12.43 12.60
C ALA A 444 54.17 12.64 13.48
N GLN A 445 54.00 13.17 14.70
CA GLN A 445 55.09 13.40 15.62
C GLN A 445 55.59 12.10 16.28
N SER A 446 54.66 11.33 16.83
CA SER A 446 55.00 10.03 17.47
C SER A 446 55.03 8.85 16.51
N GLN A 447 54.63 9.04 15.25
CA GLN A 447 54.48 7.99 14.24
C GLN A 447 53.58 6.86 14.77
N ARG A 448 52.44 7.20 15.35
CA ARG A 448 51.48 6.26 15.90
C ARG A 448 50.11 6.40 15.24
N LEU A 449 49.37 5.28 15.19
CA LEU A 449 47.95 5.29 14.93
C LEU A 449 47.21 5.08 16.24
N PHE A 450 46.14 5.84 16.38
CA PHE A 450 45.14 5.68 17.45
C PHE A 450 43.85 5.22 16.79
N ILE A 451 43.32 4.08 17.26
CA ILE A 451 42.21 3.40 16.62
C ILE A 451 41.08 3.25 17.65
N ALA A 452 39.90 3.78 17.33
CA ALA A 452 38.70 3.55 18.09
C ALA A 452 38.23 2.12 17.86
N ASN A 453 38.13 1.35 18.93
CA ASN A 453 37.57 0.02 18.96
C ASN A 453 36.31 0.06 19.85
N SER A 454 35.21 0.54 19.27
CA SER A 454 33.93 0.77 19.98
C SER A 454 33.40 -0.54 20.60
N ILE A 455 33.42 -1.64 19.84
CA ILE A 455 32.95 -2.97 20.29
C ILE A 455 33.72 -3.48 21.50
N ALA A 456 35.05 -3.31 21.52
CA ALA A 456 35.86 -3.74 22.65
C ALA A 456 35.96 -2.69 23.77
N GLY A 457 35.38 -1.51 23.59
CA GLY A 457 35.42 -0.39 24.54
C GLY A 457 36.84 0.07 24.84
N LYS A 458 37.69 0.18 23.81
CA LYS A 458 39.10 0.52 23.97
C LYS A 458 39.61 1.40 22.82
N MET A 459 40.67 2.15 23.09
CA MET A 459 41.53 2.80 22.10
C MET A 459 42.77 2.00 21.94
N ASP A 460 43.08 1.51 20.73
CA ASP A 460 44.33 0.81 20.39
C ASP A 460 45.38 1.82 19.92
N ILE A 461 46.60 1.68 20.42
CA ILE A 461 47.77 2.50 20.05
C ILE A 461 48.76 1.61 19.30
N VAL A 462 49.02 1.98 18.04
CA VAL A 462 49.81 1.18 17.10
C VAL A 462 51.05 1.94 16.68
N ASP A 463 52.23 1.32 16.76
CA ASP A 463 53.45 1.82 16.16
C ASP A 463 53.32 1.79 14.62
N PHE A 464 53.41 2.97 14.02
CA PHE A 464 53.32 3.17 12.58
C PHE A 464 54.63 3.76 11.99
N SER A 465 55.73 3.73 12.76
CA SER A 465 57.02 4.17 12.30
C SER A 465 57.54 3.43 11.04
N ASN A 466 57.00 2.21 10.85
CA ASN A 466 57.14 1.46 9.62
C ASN A 466 55.73 1.07 9.09
N PRO A 467 55.15 1.83 8.14
CA PRO A 467 53.83 1.54 7.59
C PRO A 467 53.66 0.14 6.97
N ALA A 468 54.79 -0.50 6.55
CA ALA A 468 54.74 -1.86 6.03
C ALA A 468 54.70 -2.95 7.12
N ALA A 469 54.77 -2.57 8.40
CA ALA A 469 54.73 -3.51 9.53
C ALA A 469 54.17 -2.82 10.79
N PRO A 470 52.90 -2.37 10.82
CA PRO A 470 52.31 -1.77 12.01
C PRO A 470 52.22 -2.75 13.16
N VAL A 471 52.48 -2.29 14.39
CA VAL A 471 52.55 -3.16 15.60
C VAL A 471 51.73 -2.54 16.74
N LEU A 472 50.83 -3.33 17.35
CA LEU A 472 50.13 -2.87 18.57
C LEU A 472 51.11 -2.63 19.70
N LEU A 473 51.12 -1.40 20.24
CA LEU A 473 51.91 -1.03 21.41
C LEU A 473 51.13 -1.29 22.71
N SER A 474 49.94 -0.77 22.79
CA SER A 474 49.08 -0.85 23.95
C SER A 474 47.61 -0.61 23.60
N SER A 475 46.71 -0.89 24.53
CA SER A 475 45.31 -0.53 24.43
C SER A 475 44.89 0.20 25.70
N VAL A 476 44.18 1.29 25.56
CA VAL A 476 43.53 2.05 26.69
C VAL A 476 42.10 1.58 26.79
N VAL A 477 41.70 1.08 28.00
CA VAL A 477 40.29 0.72 28.25
C VAL A 477 39.50 1.99 28.46
N MET A 478 38.48 2.20 27.65
CA MET A 478 37.67 3.43 27.65
C MET A 478 36.48 3.38 28.62
N THR A 479 36.08 2.21 29.11
CA THR A 479 34.91 2.04 30.01
C THR A 479 34.86 3.03 31.19
N PRO A 480 35.98 3.45 31.84
CA PRO A 480 35.95 4.48 32.89
C PRO A 480 35.54 5.87 32.40
N TYR A 481 35.66 6.15 31.09
CA TYR A 481 35.42 7.45 30.49
C TYR A 481 34.11 7.51 29.73
N GLY A 482 33.67 6.42 29.18
CA GLY A 482 32.47 6.25 28.35
C GLY A 482 32.71 5.33 27.13
N ASN A 483 31.70 5.15 26.30
CA ASN A 483 31.86 4.46 25.03
C ASN A 483 32.62 5.36 24.05
N ILE A 484 33.57 4.80 23.32
CA ILE A 484 34.40 5.56 22.38
C ILE A 484 33.71 5.63 21.01
N ASN A 485 33.51 6.86 20.49
CA ASN A 485 32.95 7.09 19.16
C ASN A 485 34.01 7.60 18.21
N SER A 486 34.81 8.59 18.57
CA SER A 486 35.77 9.19 17.67
C SER A 486 37.10 9.60 18.33
N ILE A 487 38.16 9.73 17.53
CA ILE A 487 39.50 10.10 17.96
C ILE A 487 40.09 11.15 17.00
N ALA A 488 40.67 12.20 17.56
CA ALA A 488 41.55 13.10 16.84
C ALA A 488 42.90 13.19 17.56
N VAL A 489 43.98 13.42 16.81
CA VAL A 489 45.31 13.51 17.39
C VAL A 489 46.09 14.65 16.77
N HIS A 490 46.91 15.32 17.59
CA HIS A 490 47.86 16.31 17.16
C HIS A 490 49.04 16.43 18.14
N ASP A 491 50.28 16.35 17.62
CA ASP A 491 51.51 16.50 18.36
C ASP A 491 51.55 15.76 19.70
N GLY A 492 51.12 14.51 19.69
CA GLY A 492 51.10 13.64 20.85
C GLY A 492 49.94 13.91 21.82
N ILE A 493 49.01 14.80 21.48
CA ILE A 493 47.76 15.01 22.24
C ILE A 493 46.67 14.22 21.53
N VAL A 494 46.04 13.31 22.24
CA VAL A 494 44.92 12.50 21.76
C VAL A 494 43.64 12.98 22.40
N ALA A 495 42.71 13.45 21.59
CA ALA A 495 41.36 13.85 22.00
C ALA A 495 40.37 12.80 21.57
N VAL A 496 39.57 12.33 22.51
CA VAL A 496 38.59 11.22 22.28
C VAL A 496 37.19 11.71 22.64
N ALA A 497 36.26 11.57 21.69
CA ALA A 497 34.84 11.72 21.94
C ALA A 497 34.30 10.44 22.61
N THR A 498 33.65 10.60 23.74
CA THR A 498 33.05 9.45 24.47
C THR A 498 31.60 9.72 24.83
N GLU A 499 30.77 8.80 24.49
CA GLU A 499 29.37 8.75 24.85
C GLU A 499 29.21 8.36 26.34
N ASN A 500 28.22 8.89 27.00
CA ASN A 500 27.87 8.47 28.36
C ASN A 500 27.30 7.03 28.35
N ALA A 501 27.41 6.34 29.46
CA ALA A 501 26.73 5.04 29.67
C ALA A 501 25.20 5.12 29.51
N ASP A 502 24.61 6.28 29.76
CA ASP A 502 23.27 6.67 29.34
C ASP A 502 23.40 7.55 28.08
N PRO A 503 23.11 7.04 26.90
CA PRO A 503 23.36 7.74 25.62
C PRO A 503 22.70 9.12 25.53
N GLN A 504 21.54 9.28 26.21
CA GLN A 504 20.84 10.56 26.23
C GLN A 504 21.40 11.57 27.23
N ALA A 505 22.40 11.18 28.02
CA ALA A 505 23.10 12.10 28.92
C ALA A 505 24.37 12.67 28.23
N ASN A 506 24.83 13.84 28.72
CA ASN A 506 26.04 14.46 28.20
C ASN A 506 27.23 13.52 28.25
N GLY A 507 27.94 13.41 27.13
CA GLY A 507 29.20 12.72 26.97
C GLY A 507 30.39 13.58 27.38
N LYS A 508 31.58 13.18 26.94
CA LYS A 508 32.84 13.85 27.31
C LYS A 508 33.81 13.95 26.12
N ILE A 509 34.71 14.91 26.22
CA ILE A 509 35.97 14.92 25.47
C ILE A 509 37.05 14.54 26.46
N VAL A 510 37.72 13.42 26.23
CA VAL A 510 38.78 12.88 27.08
C VAL A 510 40.12 13.04 26.40
N PHE A 511 41.12 13.58 27.10
CA PHE A 511 42.43 13.81 26.57
C PHE A 511 43.46 12.84 27.16
N PHE A 512 44.27 12.29 26.28
CA PHE A 512 45.40 11.42 26.59
C PHE A 512 46.69 11.99 25.98
N ASP A 513 47.81 11.54 26.49
CA ASP A 513 49.08 11.73 25.76
C ASP A 513 49.30 10.58 24.75
N ALA A 514 50.36 10.66 23.96
CA ALA A 514 50.64 9.67 22.93
C ALA A 514 50.94 8.24 23.49
N ASP A 515 51.23 8.09 24.76
CA ASP A 515 51.42 6.79 25.44
C ASP A 515 50.10 6.26 26.01
N GLY A 516 48.96 7.00 25.86
CA GLY A 516 47.64 6.62 26.35
C GLY A 516 47.46 6.94 27.84
N VAL A 517 48.30 7.81 28.42
CA VAL A 517 48.12 8.24 29.80
C VAL A 517 47.06 9.35 29.85
N PHE A 518 46.07 9.19 30.68
CA PHE A 518 45.05 10.22 30.89
C PHE A 518 45.62 11.54 31.34
N VAL A 519 45.20 12.64 30.68
CA VAL A 519 45.61 14.00 31.00
C VAL A 519 44.48 14.79 31.64
N ASN A 520 43.32 14.84 30.98
CA ASN A 520 42.17 15.62 31.47
C ASN A 520 40.90 15.21 30.72
N GLU A 521 39.77 15.70 31.21
CA GLU A 521 38.47 15.55 30.53
C GLU A 521 37.60 16.81 30.69
N VAL A 522 36.73 17.08 29.72
CA VAL A 522 35.67 18.09 29.77
C VAL A 522 34.34 17.51 29.29
N SER A 523 33.23 18.10 29.74
CA SER A 523 31.90 17.66 29.26
C SER A 523 31.66 18.11 27.83
N ALA A 524 31.04 17.25 27.04
CA ALA A 524 30.47 17.51 25.74
C ALA A 524 28.94 17.53 25.79
N GLY A 525 28.23 17.60 24.64
CA GLY A 525 26.81 17.35 24.56
C GLY A 525 26.48 15.85 24.66
N ALA A 526 25.19 15.50 24.47
CA ALA A 526 24.76 14.11 24.41
C ALA A 526 25.27 13.47 23.12
N MET A 527 25.74 12.25 23.21
CA MET A 527 26.25 11.45 22.08
C MET A 527 27.25 12.26 21.20
N PRO A 528 28.44 12.61 21.73
CA PRO A 528 29.47 13.23 20.88
C PRO A 528 30.01 12.18 19.89
N ASP A 529 29.66 12.35 18.63
CA ASP A 529 30.00 11.37 17.59
C ASP A 529 31.39 11.66 16.99
N MET A 530 31.61 12.80 16.40
CA MET A 530 32.87 13.15 15.73
C MET A 530 33.65 14.22 16.49
N ILE A 531 34.98 14.08 16.53
CA ILE A 531 35.90 15.05 17.17
C ILE A 531 37.00 15.49 16.18
N THR A 532 37.34 16.77 16.20
CA THR A 532 38.45 17.30 15.41
C THR A 532 39.16 18.46 16.10
N PHE A 533 40.41 18.71 15.70
CA PHE A 533 41.14 19.92 16.05
C PHE A 533 40.89 21.02 15.01
N SER A 534 40.89 22.27 15.44
CA SER A 534 41.11 23.40 14.52
C SER A 534 42.47 23.28 13.85
N LYS A 535 42.61 23.86 12.65
CA LYS A 535 43.87 23.74 11.86
C LYS A 535 45.09 24.41 12.53
N ASP A 536 44.82 25.40 13.41
CA ASP A 536 45.84 26.06 14.25
C ASP A 536 45.99 25.39 15.62
N TYR A 537 45.27 24.32 15.87
CA TYR A 537 45.28 23.53 17.09
C TYR A 537 44.99 24.35 18.37
N SER A 538 44.25 25.43 18.24
CA SER A 538 43.81 26.23 19.36
C SER A 538 42.50 25.70 19.99
N LYS A 539 41.74 24.88 19.25
CA LYS A 539 40.47 24.37 19.66
C LYS A 539 40.31 22.89 19.35
N VAL A 540 39.49 22.23 20.14
CA VAL A 540 38.90 20.91 19.86
C VAL A 540 37.40 21.10 19.72
N ILE A 541 36.82 20.45 18.73
CA ILE A 541 35.40 20.59 18.36
C ILE A 541 34.78 19.21 18.29
N THR A 542 33.59 19.04 18.87
CA THR A 542 32.76 17.83 18.67
C THR A 542 31.39 18.21 18.12
N ALA A 543 30.91 17.43 17.18
CA ALA A 543 29.51 17.31 16.85
C ALA A 543 28.86 16.36 17.87
N ASN A 544 27.73 16.72 18.42
CA ASN A 544 27.01 15.92 19.39
C ASN A 544 25.60 15.71 18.85
N GLU A 545 25.29 14.49 18.46
CA GLU A 545 24.04 14.16 17.78
C GLU A 545 22.81 14.42 18.64
N GLY A 546 22.84 13.94 19.89
CA GLY A 546 21.68 14.07 20.76
C GLY A 546 20.54 13.14 20.35
N GLU A 547 20.84 11.93 19.91
CA GLU A 547 19.82 10.96 19.50
C GLU A 547 18.79 10.67 20.59
N PRO A 548 17.50 10.47 20.21
CA PRO A 548 16.47 10.10 21.15
C PRO A 548 16.64 8.66 21.67
N SER A 549 16.04 8.38 22.82
CA SER A 549 15.88 7.01 23.27
C SER A 549 14.96 6.22 22.32
N SER A 550 15.10 4.90 22.28
CA SER A 550 14.34 4.03 21.36
C SER A 550 12.80 4.16 21.47
N ASP A 551 12.30 4.73 22.56
CA ASP A 551 10.88 4.99 22.79
C ASP A 551 10.53 6.50 22.76
N TYR A 552 11.48 7.36 22.40
CA TYR A 552 11.36 8.83 22.40
C TYR A 552 10.94 9.44 23.74
N SER A 553 11.13 8.70 24.86
CA SER A 553 10.80 9.23 26.19
C SER A 553 11.84 10.23 26.69
N VAL A 554 13.07 10.15 26.18
CA VAL A 554 14.16 11.10 26.40
C VAL A 554 14.73 11.47 25.02
N ASP A 555 14.77 12.74 24.73
CA ASP A 555 15.19 13.29 23.43
C ASP A 555 16.05 14.53 23.69
N PRO A 556 17.39 14.38 23.78
CA PRO A 556 18.30 15.49 24.02
C PRO A 556 18.38 16.40 22.79
N GLU A 557 18.82 17.65 22.98
CA GLU A 557 19.11 18.54 21.86
C GLU A 557 20.46 18.20 21.24
N GLY A 558 20.54 18.16 19.90
CA GLY A 558 21.79 18.19 19.18
C GLY A 558 22.57 19.47 19.52
N SER A 559 23.89 19.38 19.49
CA SER A 559 24.74 20.53 19.86
C SER A 559 26.15 20.40 19.28
N ILE A 560 26.94 21.49 19.34
CA ILE A 560 28.37 21.47 19.04
C ILE A 560 29.14 21.90 20.29
N THR A 561 30.17 21.16 20.68
CA THR A 561 31.04 21.55 21.76
C THR A 561 32.36 22.06 21.20
N VAL A 562 32.76 23.29 21.58
CA VAL A 562 34.05 23.90 21.23
C VAL A 562 34.86 24.07 22.49
N VAL A 563 36.05 23.48 22.54
CA VAL A 563 36.97 23.56 23.68
C VAL A 563 38.19 24.43 23.32
N ASP A 564 38.41 25.50 24.01
CA ASP A 564 39.65 26.31 23.90
C ASP A 564 40.79 25.62 24.67
N ILE A 565 41.80 25.14 23.92
CA ILE A 565 42.92 24.40 24.46
C ILE A 565 44.21 25.24 24.55
N THR A 566 44.15 26.53 24.26
CA THR A 566 45.31 27.46 24.25
C THR A 566 46.00 27.54 25.59
N GLY A 567 45.29 27.34 26.70
CA GLY A 567 45.81 27.29 28.06
C GLY A 567 46.53 25.99 28.43
N GLY A 568 46.61 25.03 27.54
CA GLY A 568 47.18 23.69 27.75
C GLY A 568 46.19 22.69 28.33
N ILE A 569 46.19 21.46 27.81
CA ILE A 569 45.22 20.43 28.10
C ILE A 569 45.08 20.10 29.60
N ALA A 570 46.23 20.05 30.29
CA ALA A 570 46.22 19.71 31.73
C ALA A 570 45.51 20.76 32.61
N ASN A 571 45.29 21.97 32.06
CA ASN A 571 44.66 23.07 32.80
C ASN A 571 43.17 23.25 32.44
N LEU A 572 42.63 22.44 31.59
CA LEU A 572 41.25 22.57 31.15
C LEU A 572 40.25 22.39 32.32
N THR A 573 39.25 23.21 32.27
CA THR A 573 38.07 23.16 33.17
C THR A 573 36.82 23.26 32.34
N SER A 574 35.63 23.09 32.93
CA SER A 574 34.35 23.28 32.26
C SER A 574 34.18 24.67 31.63
N ALA A 575 34.92 25.70 32.10
CA ALA A 575 34.88 27.04 31.52
C ALA A 575 35.57 27.15 30.13
N ASN A 576 36.40 26.19 29.77
CA ASN A 576 37.05 26.14 28.45
C ASN A 576 36.18 25.48 27.38
N ALA A 577 35.16 24.75 27.78
CA ALA A 577 34.21 24.09 26.89
C ALA A 577 32.94 24.94 26.69
N THR A 578 32.65 25.32 25.46
CA THR A 578 31.41 26.04 25.09
C THR A 578 30.51 25.09 24.34
N GLN A 579 29.39 24.74 24.93
CA GLN A 579 28.34 23.97 24.24
C GLN A 579 27.42 24.94 23.50
N ILE A 580 27.29 24.79 22.21
CA ILE A 580 26.52 25.66 21.31
C ILE A 580 25.22 24.93 20.99
N SER A 581 24.13 25.43 21.56
CA SER A 581 22.77 24.88 21.37
C SER A 581 22.18 25.29 20.02
N LEU A 582 21.37 24.40 19.45
CA LEU A 582 20.59 24.62 18.23
C LEU A 582 19.21 25.24 18.50
N ALA A 583 18.89 25.56 19.75
CA ALA A 583 17.59 26.10 20.18
C ALA A 583 17.15 27.41 19.48
N GLN A 584 18.10 28.13 18.85
CA GLN A 584 17.73 29.31 18.04
C GLN A 584 16.83 28.97 16.83
N PHE A 585 16.77 27.72 16.41
CA PHE A 585 15.92 27.24 15.32
C PHE A 585 14.54 26.77 15.78
N ASN A 586 14.31 26.65 17.08
CA ASN A 586 13.02 26.21 17.61
C ASN A 586 11.90 27.15 17.15
N GLY A 587 10.77 26.58 16.76
CA GLY A 587 9.63 27.31 16.21
C GLY A 587 9.78 27.76 14.75
N GLN A 588 10.80 27.27 14.03
CA GLN A 588 11.04 27.56 12.62
C GLN A 588 10.77 26.34 11.70
N GLU A 589 10.14 25.30 12.20
CA GLU A 589 9.95 24.00 11.52
C GLU A 589 9.38 24.17 10.11
N VAL A 590 8.33 24.99 9.97
CA VAL A 590 7.67 25.24 8.67
C VAL A 590 8.60 25.96 7.69
N ALA A 591 9.36 26.94 8.19
CA ALA A 591 10.28 27.71 7.35
C ALA A 591 11.48 26.89 6.91
N LEU A 592 11.98 26.01 7.77
CA LEU A 592 13.11 25.11 7.49
C LEU A 592 12.69 24.04 6.46
N ARG A 593 11.53 23.41 6.63
CA ARG A 593 10.97 22.49 5.65
C ARG A 593 10.77 23.14 4.29
N ALA A 594 10.24 24.37 4.26
CA ALA A 594 10.08 25.12 3.00
C ALA A 594 11.41 25.47 2.30
N GLN A 595 12.52 25.45 3.03
CA GLN A 595 13.87 25.61 2.46
C GLN A 595 14.47 24.27 1.99
N GLY A 596 13.84 23.14 2.25
CA GLY A 596 14.32 21.80 1.91
C GLY A 596 15.18 21.15 3.01
N ILE A 597 15.19 21.70 4.23
CA ILE A 597 15.79 21.09 5.41
C ILE A 597 14.78 20.11 5.98
N ARG A 598 15.19 18.88 6.19
CA ARG A 598 14.33 17.84 6.71
C ARG A 598 14.19 17.99 8.22
N ILE A 599 12.98 18.17 8.70
CA ILE A 599 12.60 18.16 10.11
C ILE A 599 11.58 17.03 10.28
N PHE A 600 12.00 15.97 10.92
CA PHE A 600 11.27 14.71 11.02
C PHE A 600 10.11 14.80 12.01
N SER A 601 10.38 15.19 13.24
CA SER A 601 9.40 15.13 14.32
C SER A 601 8.38 16.26 14.25
N THR A 602 7.13 15.94 14.62
CA THR A 602 6.07 16.93 14.86
C THR A 602 5.91 17.27 16.34
N SER A 603 6.59 16.54 17.24
CA SER A 603 6.50 16.67 18.69
C SER A 603 7.79 17.10 19.38
N ALA A 604 8.95 16.86 18.76
CA ALA A 604 10.24 17.38 19.22
C ALA A 604 10.43 18.85 18.81
N THR A 605 11.31 19.56 19.50
CA THR A 605 11.77 20.86 19.06
C THR A 605 12.72 20.69 17.87
N VAL A 606 12.97 21.76 17.10
CA VAL A 606 13.96 21.69 16.00
C VAL A 606 15.34 21.33 16.53
N ALA A 607 15.74 21.85 17.69
CA ALA A 607 17.03 21.53 18.30
C ALA A 607 17.19 20.06 18.70
N GLN A 608 16.10 19.37 18.99
CA GLN A 608 16.09 17.93 19.24
C GLN A 608 16.09 17.13 17.95
N ASP A 609 15.56 17.69 16.86
CA ASP A 609 15.50 17.04 15.54
C ASP A 609 16.78 17.23 14.73
N LEU A 610 17.59 18.24 15.05
CA LEU A 610 18.85 18.49 14.36
C LEU A 610 19.98 17.67 15.02
N GLU A 611 20.53 16.73 14.31
CA GLU A 611 21.57 15.79 14.77
C GLU A 611 22.89 16.10 14.07
N PRO A 612 23.83 16.85 14.74
CA PRO A 612 25.14 17.13 14.22
C PRO A 612 26.06 15.91 14.24
N GLU A 613 26.68 15.54 13.12
CA GLU A 613 27.54 14.35 12.98
C GLU A 613 29.01 14.70 12.75
N TYR A 614 29.36 15.25 11.61
CA TYR A 614 30.75 15.42 11.20
C TYR A 614 31.15 16.89 11.10
N VAL A 615 32.42 17.21 11.38
CA VAL A 615 32.95 18.60 11.42
C VAL A 615 34.15 18.79 10.52
N ALA A 616 34.09 19.78 9.62
CA ALA A 616 35.25 20.25 8.89
C ALA A 616 35.59 21.72 9.23
N VAL A 617 36.83 22.00 9.52
CA VAL A 617 37.29 23.35 9.88
C VAL A 617 37.93 24.02 8.67
N SER A 618 37.60 25.32 8.45
CA SER A 618 38.24 26.14 7.41
C SER A 618 39.71 26.31 7.69
N ASP A 619 40.52 26.45 6.60
CA ASP A 619 41.99 26.60 6.72
C ASP A 619 42.43 27.88 7.47
N ASP A 620 41.57 28.90 7.53
CA ASP A 620 41.79 30.15 8.28
C ASP A 620 41.30 30.07 9.75
N ASN A 621 40.76 28.92 10.19
CA ASN A 621 40.25 28.69 11.51
C ASN A 621 39.07 29.59 11.93
N THR A 622 38.41 30.24 10.97
CA THR A 622 37.29 31.15 11.30
C THR A 622 35.94 30.46 11.31
N LYS A 623 35.81 29.33 10.61
CA LYS A 623 34.57 28.61 10.48
C LYS A 623 34.73 27.12 10.66
N ALA A 624 33.64 26.48 11.12
CA ALA A 624 33.44 25.05 11.01
C ALA A 624 32.15 24.81 10.20
N TYR A 625 32.15 23.73 9.44
CA TYR A 625 31.01 23.19 8.68
C TYR A 625 30.65 21.84 9.28
N VAL A 626 29.40 21.70 9.67
CA VAL A 626 28.93 20.52 10.38
C VAL A 626 27.82 19.87 9.57
N THR A 627 27.95 18.60 9.27
CA THR A 627 26.86 17.82 8.64
C THR A 627 25.72 17.57 9.62
N LEU A 628 24.51 17.58 9.10
CA LEU A 628 23.30 17.10 9.74
C LEU A 628 22.67 16.15 8.73
N GLN A 629 23.06 14.88 8.79
CA GLN A 629 22.81 13.90 7.72
C GLN A 629 21.31 13.72 7.49
N GLU A 630 20.55 13.29 8.49
CA GLU A 630 19.12 13.04 8.35
C GLU A 630 18.32 14.29 8.04
N ASN A 631 18.85 15.47 8.42
CA ASN A 631 18.23 16.75 8.11
C ASN A 631 18.56 17.24 6.69
N ASN A 632 19.45 16.55 5.96
CA ASN A 632 19.90 16.92 4.62
C ASN A 632 20.41 18.36 4.56
N ALA A 633 21.25 18.75 5.53
CA ALA A 633 21.70 20.11 5.73
C ALA A 633 23.14 20.17 6.22
N ILE A 634 23.75 21.36 6.14
CA ILE A 634 25.00 21.70 6.82
C ILE A 634 24.81 22.93 7.69
N LEU A 635 25.43 22.91 8.86
CA LEU A 635 25.49 24.06 9.76
C LEU A 635 26.82 24.75 9.61
N VAL A 636 26.81 26.08 9.56
CA VAL A 636 28.04 26.92 9.52
C VAL A 636 28.20 27.58 10.86
N LEU A 637 29.32 27.29 11.51
CA LEU A 637 29.72 27.83 12.80
C LEU A 637 30.83 28.84 12.66
N ASN A 638 30.71 29.99 13.29
CA ASN A 638 31.79 30.96 13.47
C ASN A 638 32.62 30.56 14.69
N LEU A 639 33.88 30.17 14.46
CA LEU A 639 34.78 29.69 15.51
C LEU A 639 35.44 30.85 16.29
N VAL A 640 35.35 32.09 15.80
CA VAL A 640 35.86 33.26 16.51
C VAL A 640 34.91 33.69 17.62
N THR A 641 33.60 33.60 17.34
CA THR A 641 32.55 34.00 18.28
C THR A 641 31.85 32.83 18.95
N ASN A 642 32.13 31.61 18.51
CA ASN A 642 31.42 30.36 18.89
C ASN A 642 29.90 30.52 18.71
N THR A 643 29.46 31.00 17.53
CA THR A 643 28.03 31.20 17.21
C THR A 643 27.67 30.59 15.88
N ILE A 644 26.45 30.11 15.74
CA ILE A 644 25.94 29.62 14.46
C ILE A 644 25.71 30.81 13.51
N GLU A 645 26.24 30.73 12.31
CA GLU A 645 26.04 31.71 11.24
C GLU A 645 24.85 31.36 10.35
N SER A 646 24.71 30.09 9.98
CA SER A 646 23.64 29.65 9.09
C SER A 646 23.41 28.15 9.20
N LEU A 647 22.19 27.73 8.84
CA LEU A 647 21.78 26.36 8.56
C LEU A 647 21.35 26.32 7.09
N LEU A 648 22.00 25.51 6.28
CA LEU A 648 21.94 25.54 4.82
C LEU A 648 21.40 24.21 4.27
N PRO A 649 20.33 24.22 3.46
CA PRO A 649 19.82 23.01 2.82
C PRO A 649 20.80 22.53 1.75
N LEU A 650 20.85 21.23 1.54
CA LEU A 650 21.65 20.61 0.49
C LEU A 650 20.86 20.38 -0.79
N GLY A 651 19.53 20.23 -0.70
CA GLY A 651 18.66 19.90 -1.83
C GLY A 651 18.75 18.42 -2.21
N TYR A 652 18.47 18.12 -3.46
CA TYR A 652 18.30 16.75 -3.93
C TYR A 652 19.05 16.52 -5.23
N ALA A 653 19.64 15.34 -5.39
CA ALA A 653 20.08 14.82 -6.67
C ALA A 653 18.88 14.39 -7.49
N ASP A 654 18.75 14.85 -8.71
CA ASP A 654 17.66 14.52 -9.61
C ASP A 654 18.01 13.26 -10.42
N TYR A 655 17.10 12.29 -10.48
CA TYR A 655 17.21 11.08 -11.29
C TYR A 655 16.24 11.07 -12.48
N SER A 656 15.47 12.14 -12.67
CA SER A 656 14.53 12.25 -13.77
C SER A 656 15.20 12.34 -15.14
N ALA A 657 14.40 12.29 -16.19
CA ALA A 657 14.86 12.31 -17.57
C ALA A 657 15.80 13.49 -17.86
N GLY A 658 16.94 13.17 -18.43
CA GLY A 658 17.97 14.16 -18.79
C GLY A 658 18.87 14.64 -17.64
N SER A 659 18.68 14.14 -16.39
CA SER A 659 19.55 14.48 -15.25
C SER A 659 20.97 13.94 -15.40
N GLY A 660 21.14 12.84 -16.11
CA GLY A 660 22.39 12.10 -16.26
C GLY A 660 22.79 11.32 -15.01
N ASN A 661 21.82 11.07 -14.09
CA ASN A 661 21.98 10.15 -12.97
C ASN A 661 21.34 8.81 -13.30
N SER A 662 21.96 7.74 -12.80
CA SER A 662 21.42 6.40 -12.84
C SER A 662 21.66 5.69 -11.51
N LEU A 663 20.92 4.61 -11.23
CA LEU A 663 21.17 3.74 -10.10
C LEU A 663 20.58 2.34 -10.34
N ASP A 664 21.10 1.35 -9.62
CA ASP A 664 20.46 0.05 -9.48
C ASP A 664 19.50 0.07 -8.29
N ALA A 665 18.20 -0.01 -8.56
CA ALA A 665 17.14 0.25 -7.58
C ALA A 665 16.65 -0.98 -6.82
N SER A 666 17.10 -2.21 -7.18
CA SER A 666 16.47 -3.41 -6.63
C SER A 666 17.45 -4.57 -6.43
N ASP A 667 17.45 -5.12 -5.23
CA ASP A 667 18.08 -6.39 -4.88
C ASP A 667 17.43 -7.61 -5.55
N GLN A 668 16.22 -7.46 -6.12
CA GLN A 668 15.41 -8.55 -6.69
C GLN A 668 15.36 -8.56 -8.22
N SER A 669 15.99 -7.63 -8.89
CA SER A 669 16.00 -7.56 -10.37
C SER A 669 16.80 -8.68 -11.04
N GLY A 670 17.74 -9.32 -10.31
CA GLY A 670 18.51 -10.48 -10.76
C GLY A 670 19.86 -10.13 -11.38
N ALA A 671 20.03 -8.99 -12.07
CA ALA A 671 21.29 -8.45 -12.56
C ALA A 671 21.52 -7.04 -12.04
N ILE A 672 22.72 -6.51 -12.19
CA ILE A 672 23.00 -5.08 -12.02
C ILE A 672 22.29 -4.35 -13.16
N LEU A 673 21.39 -3.43 -12.83
CA LEU A 673 20.58 -2.66 -13.76
C LEU A 673 20.67 -1.18 -13.41
N ASN A 674 21.84 -0.57 -13.62
CA ASN A 674 21.96 0.88 -13.49
C ASN A 674 21.10 1.55 -14.56
N THR A 675 20.00 2.14 -14.15
CA THR A 675 19.01 2.72 -15.08
C THR A 675 18.79 4.19 -14.75
N SER A 676 18.60 4.99 -15.78
CA SER A 676 18.30 6.43 -15.71
C SER A 676 16.79 6.72 -15.83
N ASP A 677 16.42 7.99 -15.82
CA ASP A 677 15.07 8.48 -16.06
C ASP A 677 14.07 7.90 -15.05
N LEU A 678 14.43 8.00 -13.78
CA LEU A 678 13.63 7.53 -12.66
C LEU A 678 12.88 8.71 -12.02
N PRO A 679 11.60 8.59 -11.69
CA PRO A 679 10.83 9.66 -11.06
C PRO A 679 11.10 9.74 -9.56
N ILE A 680 12.38 9.89 -9.20
CA ILE A 680 12.85 9.98 -7.81
C ILE A 680 13.88 11.08 -7.65
N LYS A 681 14.05 11.55 -6.42
CA LYS A 681 15.08 12.49 -6.01
C LYS A 681 15.86 11.92 -4.83
N GLY A 682 17.20 11.91 -4.90
CA GLY A 682 18.05 11.48 -3.79
C GLY A 682 18.37 12.67 -2.88
N ALA A 683 18.00 12.60 -1.60
CA ALA A 683 18.49 13.56 -0.62
C ALA A 683 19.99 13.35 -0.46
N TYR A 684 20.80 14.43 -0.47
CA TYR A 684 22.27 14.26 -0.38
C TYR A 684 22.66 13.57 0.91
N MET A 685 22.23 14.08 2.05
CA MET A 685 22.39 13.47 3.38
C MET A 685 23.84 12.99 3.63
N PRO A 686 24.81 13.91 3.67
CA PRO A 686 26.19 13.50 3.82
C PRO A 686 26.49 13.08 5.27
N ASP A 687 27.16 11.94 5.42
CA ASP A 687 27.79 11.53 6.65
C ASP A 687 29.05 12.43 6.89
N ALA A 688 30.10 12.24 6.14
CA ALA A 688 31.35 12.96 6.33
C ALA A 688 31.49 14.22 5.48
N ILE A 689 32.23 15.19 6.02
CA ILE A 689 32.60 16.46 5.37
C ILE A 689 34.08 16.76 5.53
N SER A 690 34.70 17.29 4.49
CA SER A 690 36.08 17.79 4.51
C SER A 690 36.15 19.18 3.89
N TYR A 691 37.14 19.97 4.27
CA TYR A 691 37.34 21.34 3.76
C TYR A 691 38.68 21.50 3.11
N SER A 692 38.72 22.21 2.00
CA SER A 692 39.98 22.64 1.40
C SER A 692 39.87 24.01 0.69
N THR A 693 40.92 24.83 0.76
CA THR A 693 41.02 26.05 0.00
C THR A 693 41.71 25.79 -1.34
N ILE A 694 41.02 26.03 -2.45
CA ILE A 694 41.54 25.84 -3.80
C ILE A 694 41.51 27.20 -4.52
N ASN A 695 42.65 27.67 -4.99
CA ASN A 695 42.80 28.95 -5.69
C ASN A 695 42.19 30.14 -4.91
N GLY A 696 42.34 30.14 -3.58
CA GLY A 696 41.85 31.21 -2.69
C GLY A 696 40.34 31.16 -2.40
N SER A 697 39.63 30.16 -2.85
CA SER A 697 38.22 29.90 -2.51
C SER A 697 38.09 28.64 -1.65
N GLY A 698 37.25 28.69 -0.61
CA GLY A 698 36.96 27.53 0.22
C GLY A 698 35.92 26.63 -0.41
N TYR A 699 36.12 25.33 -0.29
CA TYR A 699 35.19 24.30 -0.73
C TYR A 699 35.00 23.27 0.35
N VAL A 700 33.77 22.77 0.47
CA VAL A 700 33.44 21.60 1.27
C VAL A 700 33.21 20.42 0.36
N PHE A 701 33.71 19.26 0.77
CA PHE A 701 33.62 17.97 0.11
C PHE A 701 32.80 17.09 1.00
N MET A 702 31.77 16.42 0.48
CA MET A 702 30.83 15.63 1.27
C MET A 702 30.63 14.26 0.63
N ALA A 703 30.70 13.22 1.44
CA ALA A 703 30.34 11.86 1.09
C ALA A 703 28.85 11.68 1.41
N ASN A 704 28.02 11.45 0.39
CA ASN A 704 26.58 11.49 0.52
C ASN A 704 26.03 10.06 0.69
N GLU A 705 26.20 9.50 1.85
CA GLU A 705 25.79 8.16 2.22
C GLU A 705 24.27 8.04 2.25
N GLY A 706 23.64 8.85 3.08
CA GLY A 706 22.22 8.86 3.36
C GLY A 706 21.83 7.85 4.41
N ASP A 707 21.50 8.30 5.61
CA ASP A 707 20.92 7.43 6.61
C ASP A 707 19.49 7.85 7.00
N SER A 708 18.79 6.99 7.71
CA SER A 708 17.42 7.24 8.16
C SER A 708 17.30 6.97 9.64
N ARG A 709 16.48 7.76 10.31
CA ARG A 709 16.19 7.52 11.72
C ARG A 709 15.45 6.22 11.92
N GLU A 710 16.01 5.35 12.76
CA GLU A 710 15.43 4.06 13.12
C GLU A 710 15.47 3.86 14.64
N PHE A 711 14.55 4.50 15.35
CA PHE A 711 14.46 4.41 16.80
C PHE A 711 13.24 3.57 17.22
N GLY A 712 13.47 2.32 17.61
CA GLY A 712 12.42 1.41 18.06
C GLY A 712 11.33 1.16 17.01
N SER A 713 10.13 1.72 17.19
CA SER A 713 9.02 1.62 16.23
C SER A 713 8.94 2.79 15.27
N VAL A 714 9.76 3.81 15.44
CA VAL A 714 9.79 5.01 14.61
C VAL A 714 10.84 4.83 13.52
N THR A 715 10.42 4.87 12.29
CA THR A 715 11.30 4.77 11.12
C THR A 715 11.01 5.90 10.14
N ASP A 716 12.04 6.52 9.62
CA ASP A 716 11.93 7.64 8.67
C ASP A 716 11.75 7.18 7.22
N ALA A 717 12.16 5.96 6.90
CA ALA A 717 12.06 5.43 5.55
C ALA A 717 11.17 4.18 5.49
N ASN A 718 10.71 3.85 4.29
CA ASN A 718 10.02 2.59 4.02
C ASN A 718 10.16 2.23 2.54
N ARG A 719 9.92 0.97 2.19
CA ARG A 719 9.94 0.52 0.79
C ARG A 719 8.81 1.16 0.00
N ILE A 720 9.08 1.57 -1.25
CA ILE A 720 8.07 2.18 -2.14
C ILE A 720 6.88 1.23 -2.38
N SER A 721 7.09 -0.09 -2.33
CA SER A 721 6.01 -1.07 -2.42
C SER A 721 5.15 -1.19 -1.16
N SER A 722 5.55 -0.60 -0.04
CA SER A 722 4.82 -0.68 1.24
C SER A 722 3.51 0.11 1.21
N SER A 723 2.66 -0.12 2.21
CA SER A 723 1.40 0.61 2.36
C SER A 723 1.59 2.11 2.63
N THR A 724 2.75 2.53 3.09
CA THR A 724 3.11 3.96 3.27
C THR A 724 2.93 4.75 1.98
N PHE A 725 3.38 4.20 0.85
CA PHE A 725 3.31 4.85 -0.45
C PHE A 725 2.11 4.38 -1.29
N ASN A 726 0.98 4.08 -0.67
CA ASN A 726 -0.28 3.83 -1.39
C ASN A 726 -0.89 5.11 -1.97
N SER A 727 -0.65 6.25 -1.33
CA SER A 727 -1.12 7.57 -1.77
C SER A 727 0.01 8.27 -2.54
N LEU A 728 0.21 7.90 -3.80
CA LEU A 728 1.03 8.64 -4.75
C LEU A 728 0.10 9.51 -5.58
N ASP A 729 0.44 10.79 -5.82
CA ASP A 729 -0.35 11.65 -6.69
C ASP A 729 -0.49 11.04 -8.10
N ALA A 730 -1.71 10.94 -8.58
CA ALA A 730 -1.99 10.25 -9.83
C ALA A 730 -1.51 11.01 -11.08
N THR A 731 -1.22 12.30 -10.94
CA THR A 731 -0.68 13.14 -12.02
C THR A 731 0.85 13.01 -12.07
N ALA A 732 1.49 13.03 -10.92
CA ALA A 732 2.94 12.83 -10.81
C ALA A 732 3.34 11.36 -11.10
N PHE A 733 2.51 10.41 -10.67
CA PHE A 733 2.77 8.97 -10.80
C PHE A 733 1.61 8.21 -11.45
N PRO A 734 1.29 8.47 -12.74
CA PRO A 734 0.11 7.91 -13.39
C PRO A 734 0.08 6.38 -13.48
N ASP A 735 1.22 5.73 -13.40
CA ASP A 735 1.39 4.27 -13.44
C ASP A 735 2.01 3.73 -12.14
N ALA A 736 1.58 4.22 -10.99
CA ALA A 736 2.13 3.90 -9.66
C ALA A 736 2.27 2.39 -9.39
N VAL A 737 1.34 1.56 -9.87
CA VAL A 737 1.40 0.10 -9.72
C VAL A 737 2.66 -0.50 -10.37
N ILE A 738 3.10 0.06 -11.49
CA ILE A 738 4.31 -0.35 -12.20
C ILE A 738 5.55 0.08 -11.43
N LEU A 739 5.57 1.33 -10.98
CA LEU A 739 6.64 1.91 -10.20
C LEU A 739 6.90 1.10 -8.91
N ARG A 740 5.84 0.64 -8.27
CA ARG A 740 5.87 -0.16 -7.02
C ARG A 740 6.20 -1.65 -7.23
N ASN A 741 6.54 -2.07 -8.44
CA ASN A 741 7.02 -3.43 -8.70
C ASN A 741 8.38 -3.65 -8.00
N ASN A 742 8.52 -4.74 -7.22
CA ASN A 742 9.71 -5.04 -6.43
C ASN A 742 10.99 -5.24 -7.27
N LYS A 743 10.84 -5.56 -8.55
CA LYS A 743 11.99 -5.68 -9.47
C LYS A 743 12.30 -4.38 -10.22
N PHE A 744 11.54 -3.31 -9.94
CA PHE A 744 11.78 -1.95 -10.42
C PHE A 744 12.10 -1.04 -9.23
N LEU A 745 11.22 -0.11 -8.84
CA LEU A 745 11.46 0.79 -7.71
C LEU A 745 10.80 0.32 -6.40
N GLY A 746 9.95 -0.71 -6.44
CA GLY A 746 9.17 -1.11 -5.27
C GLY A 746 10.00 -1.50 -4.04
N ARG A 747 11.20 -2.00 -4.27
CA ARG A 747 12.13 -2.36 -3.18
C ARG A 747 12.90 -1.17 -2.63
N LEU A 748 13.08 -0.11 -3.42
CA LEU A 748 13.86 1.05 -3.01
C LEU A 748 13.24 1.71 -1.77
N SER A 749 14.09 2.05 -0.80
CA SER A 749 13.71 2.78 0.40
C SER A 749 13.49 4.24 0.08
N ALA A 750 12.35 4.78 0.47
CA ALA A 750 12.01 6.19 0.31
C ALA A 750 11.62 6.82 1.65
N LEU A 751 11.85 8.12 1.77
CA LEU A 751 11.62 8.92 2.95
C LEU A 751 10.13 9.21 3.14
N LYS A 752 9.60 8.95 4.34
CA LYS A 752 8.16 9.04 4.63
C LYS A 752 7.64 10.45 4.87
N TYR A 753 8.50 11.33 5.35
CA TYR A 753 8.10 12.67 5.83
C TYR A 753 8.58 13.78 4.89
N SER A 754 8.74 13.45 3.61
CA SER A 754 9.04 14.40 2.55
C SER A 754 8.41 13.93 1.24
N GLY A 755 8.13 14.87 0.31
CA GLY A 755 7.54 14.54 -1.00
C GLY A 755 6.07 14.89 -1.17
N ASP A 756 5.34 15.18 -0.10
CA ASP A 756 4.06 15.90 -0.13
C ASP A 756 4.39 17.39 -0.23
N THR A 757 4.30 17.97 -1.43
CA THR A 757 4.79 19.34 -1.70
C THR A 757 3.70 20.38 -1.64
N ASP A 758 2.42 19.99 -1.72
CA ASP A 758 1.27 20.90 -1.65
C ASP A 758 0.45 20.74 -0.35
N GLY A 759 0.72 19.70 0.46
CA GLY A 759 0.16 19.52 1.80
C GLY A 759 -1.21 18.85 1.79
N ASP A 760 -1.58 18.12 0.75
CA ASP A 760 -2.87 17.44 0.63
C ASP A 760 -2.88 16.01 1.18
N GLY A 761 -1.70 15.46 1.52
CA GLY A 761 -1.52 14.17 2.21
C GLY A 761 -1.19 13.01 1.27
N ASP A 762 -0.90 13.28 0.01
CA ASP A 762 -0.29 12.31 -0.89
C ASP A 762 1.15 12.70 -1.28
N TYR A 763 1.84 11.87 -2.05
CA TYR A 763 3.21 12.11 -2.45
C TYR A 763 3.28 12.60 -3.89
N ASP A 764 3.69 13.88 -4.09
CA ASP A 764 3.99 14.47 -5.40
C ASP A 764 5.39 14.09 -5.89
N GLU A 765 6.30 13.79 -4.95
CA GLU A 765 7.68 13.42 -5.20
C GLU A 765 8.07 12.19 -4.37
N LEU A 766 8.94 11.35 -4.90
CA LEU A 766 9.57 10.26 -4.15
C LEU A 766 11.01 10.65 -3.84
N HIS A 767 11.30 10.82 -2.55
CA HIS A 767 12.62 11.13 -2.06
C HIS A 767 13.26 9.86 -1.49
N VAL A 768 14.49 9.55 -1.93
CA VAL A 768 15.26 8.39 -1.44
C VAL A 768 16.45 8.87 -0.61
N MET A 769 16.98 7.97 0.23
CA MET A 769 18.10 8.24 1.12
C MET A 769 19.41 8.24 0.35
N GLY A 770 20.23 9.28 0.57
CA GLY A 770 21.51 9.45 -0.08
C GLY A 770 21.40 9.71 -1.58
N SER A 771 22.43 10.34 -2.14
CA SER A 771 22.56 10.48 -3.59
C SER A 771 23.51 9.44 -4.20
N ARG A 772 24.09 8.56 -3.38
CA ARG A 772 25.10 7.56 -3.78
C ARG A 772 26.32 8.18 -4.44
N SER A 773 26.58 9.46 -4.15
CA SER A 773 27.61 10.26 -4.79
C SER A 773 28.45 11.01 -3.77
N PHE A 774 29.52 11.67 -4.22
CA PHE A 774 30.11 12.72 -3.42
C PHE A 774 29.93 14.07 -4.10
N THR A 775 29.87 15.13 -3.28
CA THR A 775 29.66 16.48 -3.79
C THR A 775 30.75 17.43 -3.33
N ILE A 776 31.01 18.47 -4.18
CA ILE A 776 31.84 19.61 -3.83
C ILE A 776 30.95 20.84 -3.89
N ARG A 777 30.95 21.63 -2.79
CA ARG A 777 30.23 22.89 -2.75
C ARG A 777 31.13 24.04 -2.38
N ASN A 778 30.80 25.22 -2.90
CA ASN A 778 31.50 26.44 -2.49
C ASN A 778 31.09 26.76 -1.04
N ALA A 779 32.10 26.83 -0.16
CA ALA A 779 31.90 26.99 1.28
C ALA A 779 31.26 28.34 1.68
N ALA A 780 31.40 29.39 0.86
CA ALA A 780 30.84 30.71 1.14
C ALA A 780 29.36 30.84 0.66
N THR A 781 28.99 30.15 -0.43
CA THR A 781 27.68 30.32 -1.09
C THR A 781 26.79 29.11 -1.03
N ASN A 782 27.29 27.96 -0.57
CA ASN A 782 26.66 26.66 -0.63
C ASN A 782 26.30 26.17 -2.06
N ALA A 783 26.79 26.87 -3.09
CA ALA A 783 26.52 26.46 -4.47
C ALA A 783 27.20 25.13 -4.79
N LEU A 784 26.44 24.20 -5.38
CA LEU A 784 26.96 22.94 -5.88
C LEU A 784 27.93 23.20 -7.03
N VAL A 785 29.17 22.72 -6.91
CA VAL A 785 30.25 22.87 -7.89
C VAL A 785 30.44 21.59 -8.68
N PHE A 786 30.36 20.48 -8.01
CA PHE A 786 30.52 19.15 -8.58
C PHE A 786 29.65 18.13 -7.86
N ASP A 787 29.13 17.18 -8.62
CA ASP A 787 28.48 15.98 -8.14
C ASP A 787 29.00 14.80 -8.94
N SER A 788 29.50 13.77 -8.27
CA SER A 788 29.99 12.56 -8.95
C SER A 788 28.87 11.73 -9.58
N LYS A 789 27.62 12.00 -9.24
CA LYS A 789 26.44 11.31 -9.75
C LYS A 789 26.56 9.79 -9.55
N ASP A 790 26.32 9.01 -10.62
CA ASP A 790 26.32 7.56 -10.66
C ASP A 790 27.71 6.92 -10.80
N LEU A 791 28.77 7.71 -10.71
CA LEU A 791 30.15 7.27 -10.98
C LEU A 791 30.57 6.08 -10.08
N PHE A 792 30.19 6.08 -8.81
CA PHE A 792 30.54 4.99 -7.91
C PHE A 792 29.89 3.67 -8.31
N GLU A 793 28.60 3.68 -8.65
CA GLU A 793 27.94 2.47 -9.14
C GLU A 793 28.52 2.01 -10.49
N LYS A 794 28.86 2.91 -11.40
CA LYS A 794 29.51 2.57 -12.67
C LYS A 794 30.88 1.95 -12.46
N ILE A 795 31.73 2.54 -11.62
CA ILE A 795 33.06 2.00 -11.32
C ILE A 795 32.95 0.62 -10.69
N THR A 796 32.12 0.47 -9.67
CA THR A 796 32.00 -0.79 -8.92
C THR A 796 31.34 -1.91 -9.73
N ALA A 797 30.38 -1.59 -10.60
CA ALA A 797 29.75 -2.55 -11.52
C ALA A 797 30.70 -3.06 -12.60
N ASN A 798 31.57 -2.18 -13.13
CA ASN A 798 32.44 -2.50 -14.27
C ASN A 798 33.83 -2.99 -13.89
N SER A 799 34.26 -2.78 -12.65
CA SER A 799 35.56 -3.27 -12.18
C SER A 799 35.54 -4.78 -11.91
N PRO A 800 36.45 -5.56 -12.50
CA PRO A 800 36.53 -7.00 -12.21
C PRO A 800 36.91 -7.30 -10.75
N LEU A 801 37.40 -6.31 -9.99
CA LEU A 801 37.74 -6.44 -8.57
C LEU A 801 36.54 -6.26 -7.66
N THR A 802 35.59 -5.42 -8.05
CA THR A 802 34.48 -5.00 -7.19
C THR A 802 33.11 -5.45 -7.67
N ALA A 803 32.93 -5.88 -8.92
CA ALA A 803 31.62 -6.30 -9.45
C ALA A 803 30.95 -7.44 -8.65
N ALA A 804 31.76 -8.32 -8.02
CA ALA A 804 31.24 -9.38 -7.15
C ALA A 804 30.72 -8.83 -5.80
N PHE A 805 31.10 -7.62 -5.45
CA PHE A 805 30.75 -6.93 -4.20
C PHE A 805 29.90 -5.70 -4.43
N PHE A 806 29.44 -5.47 -5.64
CA PHE A 806 28.62 -4.34 -6.03
C PHE A 806 27.43 -4.16 -5.08
N ASN A 807 27.34 -2.99 -4.42
CA ASN A 807 26.31 -2.67 -3.45
C ASN A 807 26.08 -3.81 -2.44
N ALA A 808 27.15 -4.34 -1.84
CA ALA A 808 27.10 -5.54 -1.01
C ALA A 808 27.30 -5.21 0.48
N SER A 809 26.43 -5.74 1.34
CA SER A 809 26.62 -5.68 2.79
C SER A 809 27.70 -6.67 3.23
N ASN A 810 28.62 -6.21 4.09
CA ASN A 810 29.73 -6.98 4.62
C ASN A 810 29.43 -7.62 5.99
N THR A 811 28.23 -7.43 6.53
CA THR A 811 27.90 -7.74 7.93
C THR A 811 27.73 -9.23 8.27
N THR A 812 27.65 -10.13 7.31
CA THR A 812 27.32 -11.56 7.56
C THR A 812 28.21 -12.58 6.89
N GLY A 813 29.46 -12.24 6.64
CA GLY A 813 30.51 -13.23 6.29
C GLY A 813 30.52 -13.78 4.85
N ALA A 814 29.50 -13.55 4.05
CA ALA A 814 29.49 -13.76 2.61
C ALA A 814 28.80 -12.57 1.97
N ALA A 815 29.57 -11.67 1.38
CA ALA A 815 29.05 -10.56 0.63
C ALA A 815 28.08 -11.08 -0.46
N THR A 816 26.84 -10.58 -0.42
CA THR A 816 25.86 -10.89 -1.47
C THR A 816 25.74 -9.64 -2.33
N SER A 817 26.26 -9.71 -3.55
CA SER A 817 26.16 -8.62 -4.51
C SER A 817 24.73 -8.08 -4.62
N LYS A 818 24.57 -6.77 -4.69
CA LYS A 818 23.29 -6.01 -4.83
C LYS A 818 22.37 -5.99 -3.62
N ASN A 819 22.71 -6.60 -2.49
CA ASN A 819 21.78 -6.60 -1.35
C ASN A 819 21.62 -5.25 -0.64
N ARG A 820 22.30 -4.18 -1.15
CA ARG A 820 22.13 -2.78 -0.75
C ARG A 820 21.60 -1.89 -1.89
N SER A 821 21.35 -2.46 -3.08
CA SER A 821 20.81 -1.70 -4.22
C SER A 821 19.42 -1.12 -3.95
N ASP A 822 18.64 -1.80 -3.13
CA ASP A 822 17.30 -1.40 -2.71
C ASP A 822 17.30 -0.43 -1.51
N ASP A 823 18.50 -0.01 -1.07
CA ASP A 823 18.71 0.88 0.05
C ASP A 823 19.62 2.06 -0.37
N LYS A 824 20.80 2.18 0.19
CA LYS A 824 21.72 3.31 -0.01
C LYS A 824 22.80 3.06 -1.07
N GLY A 825 22.87 1.87 -1.67
CA GLY A 825 23.82 1.50 -2.73
C GLY A 825 25.25 1.34 -2.23
N PRO A 826 26.25 2.02 -2.83
CA PRO A 826 27.67 1.88 -2.46
C PRO A 826 28.04 2.54 -1.12
N GLU A 827 27.15 3.36 -0.57
CA GLU A 827 27.28 4.04 0.72
C GLU A 827 28.64 4.78 0.85
N PRO A 828 28.79 5.95 0.16
CA PRO A 828 29.97 6.78 0.34
C PRO A 828 29.91 7.44 1.73
N GLU A 829 30.73 6.92 2.65
CA GLU A 829 30.70 7.26 4.07
C GLU A 829 31.80 8.30 4.41
N GLY A 830 33.05 7.99 4.17
CA GLY A 830 34.18 8.84 4.54
C GLY A 830 34.70 9.73 3.41
N VAL A 831 35.09 10.96 3.72
CA VAL A 831 35.78 11.85 2.80
C VAL A 831 36.96 12.57 3.46
N THR A 832 38.14 12.53 2.82
CA THR A 832 39.28 13.38 3.20
C THR A 832 39.90 14.02 1.97
N VAL A 833 40.42 15.24 2.13
CA VAL A 833 41.10 15.95 1.05
C VAL A 833 42.56 16.19 1.45
N SER A 834 43.47 15.86 0.56
CA SER A 834 44.89 16.09 0.75
C SER A 834 45.51 16.72 -0.49
N VAL A 835 46.60 17.50 -0.29
CA VAL A 835 47.36 18.09 -1.36
C VAL A 835 48.64 17.27 -1.55
N ILE A 836 48.77 16.65 -2.71
CA ILE A 836 49.94 15.87 -3.10
C ILE A 836 50.57 16.54 -4.33
N ASP A 837 51.80 16.94 -4.26
CA ASP A 837 52.55 17.67 -5.34
C ASP A 837 51.81 18.88 -5.91
N GLY A 838 51.03 19.59 -5.05
CA GLY A 838 50.27 20.77 -5.43
C GLY A 838 48.92 20.50 -6.08
N ILE A 839 48.51 19.24 -6.20
CA ILE A 839 47.20 18.79 -6.68
C ILE A 839 46.35 18.38 -5.49
N HIS A 840 45.07 18.84 -5.46
CA HIS A 840 44.12 18.44 -4.45
C HIS A 840 43.47 17.10 -4.85
N TYR A 841 43.56 16.12 -3.99
CA TYR A 841 42.91 14.81 -4.13
C TYR A 841 41.86 14.64 -3.05
N ALA A 842 40.67 14.25 -3.44
CA ALA A 842 39.63 13.77 -2.51
C ALA A 842 39.62 12.23 -2.48
N PHE A 843 39.74 11.68 -1.30
CA PHE A 843 39.66 10.24 -1.06
C PHE A 843 38.28 9.96 -0.47
N ILE A 844 37.52 9.12 -1.14
CA ILE A 844 36.15 8.76 -0.72
C ILE A 844 36.15 7.29 -0.33
N GLY A 845 35.75 7.01 0.90
CA GLY A 845 35.49 5.65 1.38
C GLY A 845 34.10 5.19 0.98
N LEU A 846 33.99 3.96 0.47
CA LEU A 846 32.70 3.33 0.20
C LEU A 846 32.52 2.17 1.18
N GLU A 847 31.46 2.19 1.97
CA GLU A 847 31.22 1.15 2.99
C GLU A 847 30.80 -0.19 2.36
N ARG A 848 30.03 -0.13 1.26
CA ARG A 848 29.32 -1.30 0.71
C ARG A 848 29.87 -1.74 -0.67
N VAL A 849 31.15 -2.01 -0.73
CA VAL A 849 31.82 -2.47 -1.95
C VAL A 849 32.66 -3.71 -1.68
#